data_de3f95e91704bc9fda37d94721e84f5e
#
_entry.id   de3f95e91704bc9fda37d94721e84f5e
#
_cell.length_a   1.000
_cell.length_b   1.000
_cell.length_c   1.000
_cell.angle_alpha   90.00
_cell.angle_beta   90.00
_cell.angle_gamma   90.00
#
_symmetry.space_group_name_H-M   'P 1'
#
loop_
_entity.id
_entity.type
_entity.pdbx_description
1 polymer ?
#
loop_
_entity_poly.entity_id
_entity_poly.type
_entity_poly.pdbx_seq_one_letter_code
_entity_poly.pdbx_strand_id
1 'polypeptide(L)'
;MATIDELGCPLSFDELAEALGLLEDTQREALSRRLRAMIRDGQLIRNRRGGYCRVNHADMIPGRVIGHPDGFGFLKPDDGGDDLFLVPREMRKVWHGDRVVAQVSGTDRRGRKEGVVIEVLERAFSSLVGRLHIEKGVAFVLPDNKRIPQQILVPPDQLGDAADGQVVVVAIDEHPTEWRQPIAHIVEVLGDHMAPGMETDVAIRSHDIPVEWPADVFEQIADLGEEVPEAVKQGRVDLRKTPLVTIDGEDARDFDDAVYCQPTPKGWRLLVAIADVSAYVQPDSPLDREAYNRATSVYFPDRVVPMLPEVLSNGLCSINPHVDRLCMVAEMYFDAKGKTYRSRFFEGVMNSHARLTYDQVRDMLEHGDPELCERFAHVLPHLRDLHALYKVLHAARERRGAIDFDSVETKFRFDDNGKVAEVIPLERHDAHRMIEECMLAANVAASRHLLRKRMPAIFRNHEPPSEEKLEDLQQFLAELGLRLGGMPHPSVKDYAELLEQAKDRPDYHLIQTVLLRSMMQAVYAAENKGHFGLALDAYTHFTSPIRRYPDLMVHRAIRHLLTGSKPAEFSYSHTQLQIMAEHCSANERRADEASRDSADALKCEFMLDKVGQVFEGLIVSVNSFGLFVELADIYVTGLVHITALDRDYFHFDPIGHRLTGERSGKAYRLGDRICVQVAAVNMDERKIDFVLADGRGQEDEGVRRGSRRRGRNRDREKRRAGPARDAAPPRGEAASRARRGEWSEEKASATDRDVWRPAVPGWGQPVEEASARSTKEKKAGGKNVSRKNGRKVAKKVTSQRHPVHRGSRSRS
;
A
#
# COMPACT_ATOMS: atom_id res chain seq x y z
N MET A 1 -45.58 14.56 17.48
CA MET A 1 -45.30 13.26 16.86
C MET A 1 -46.54 12.66 16.20
N ALA A 2 -47.62 12.36 16.98
CA ALA A 2 -48.87 11.83 16.37
C ALA A 2 -49.37 12.67 15.22
N THR A 3 -49.41 14.00 15.35
CA THR A 3 -49.83 14.92 14.30
C THR A 3 -49.01 14.83 13.00
N ILE A 4 -47.73 14.58 13.09
CA ILE A 4 -46.84 14.37 11.92
C ILE A 4 -47.10 12.99 11.29
N ASP A 5 -47.39 11.99 12.13
CA ASP A 5 -47.69 10.63 11.67
C ASP A 5 -49.07 10.56 10.99
N GLU A 6 -50.08 11.30 11.50
CA GLU A 6 -51.44 11.36 10.96
C GLU A 6 -51.51 12.10 9.62
N LEU A 7 -50.71 13.16 9.44
CA LEU A 7 -50.71 13.94 8.19
C LEU A 7 -49.74 13.42 7.12
N GLY A 8 -48.83 12.48 7.50
CA GLY A 8 -48.06 11.66 6.57
C GLY A 8 -47.06 12.35 5.64
N CYS A 9 -46.66 13.62 5.91
CA CYS A 9 -45.73 14.41 5.10
C CYS A 9 -44.91 15.36 5.98
N PRO A 10 -43.79 15.91 5.48
CA PRO A 10 -43.07 16.93 6.20
C PRO A 10 -43.92 18.18 6.38
N LEU A 11 -44.15 18.59 7.60
CA LEU A 11 -44.98 19.75 7.93
C LEU A 11 -44.13 20.97 8.25
N SER A 12 -44.48 22.12 7.71
CA SER A 12 -43.87 23.40 8.10
C SER A 12 -44.24 23.78 9.55
N PHE A 13 -43.57 24.77 10.09
CA PHE A 13 -43.83 25.26 11.44
C PHE A 13 -45.29 25.76 11.54
N ASP A 14 -45.78 26.47 10.53
CA ASP A 14 -47.10 27.05 10.51
C ASP A 14 -48.20 25.97 10.39
N GLU A 15 -48.02 24.99 9.53
CA GLU A 15 -48.91 23.82 9.42
C GLU A 15 -48.98 23.02 10.72
N LEU A 16 -47.84 22.84 11.43
CA LEU A 16 -47.84 22.18 12.73
C LEU A 16 -48.53 22.99 13.80
N ALA A 17 -48.34 24.32 13.80
CA ALA A 17 -48.97 25.21 14.77
C ALA A 17 -50.51 25.23 14.55
N GLU A 18 -50.97 25.27 13.26
CA GLU A 18 -52.36 25.21 12.90
C GLU A 18 -53.00 23.87 13.27
N ALA A 19 -52.35 22.76 12.91
CA ALA A 19 -52.83 21.40 13.21
C ALA A 19 -52.90 21.11 14.75
N LEU A 20 -52.08 21.78 15.55
CA LEU A 20 -52.12 21.70 17.03
C LEU A 20 -53.03 22.75 17.67
N GLY A 21 -53.66 23.65 16.86
CA GLY A 21 -54.55 24.70 17.38
C GLY A 21 -53.85 25.80 18.18
N LEU A 22 -52.57 26.05 17.90
CA LEU A 22 -51.74 27.00 18.64
C LEU A 22 -51.80 28.37 17.95
N LEU A 23 -52.71 29.22 18.39
CA LEU A 23 -53.00 30.52 17.77
C LEU A 23 -52.25 31.68 18.40
N GLU A 24 -51.82 31.54 19.68
CA GLU A 24 -51.17 32.62 20.43
C GLU A 24 -49.65 32.59 20.22
N ASP A 25 -49.01 33.76 20.17
CA ASP A 25 -47.58 33.91 19.98
C ASP A 25 -46.73 33.19 21.03
N THR A 26 -47.19 33.18 22.28
CA THR A 26 -46.53 32.46 23.40
C THR A 26 -46.55 30.96 23.21
N GLN A 27 -47.62 30.40 22.66
CA GLN A 27 -47.81 28.98 22.37
C GLN A 27 -46.93 28.58 21.17
N ARG A 28 -46.86 29.42 20.14
CA ARG A 28 -46.00 29.22 18.97
C ARG A 28 -44.51 29.26 19.34
N GLU A 29 -44.13 30.16 20.27
CA GLU A 29 -42.76 30.18 20.77
C GLU A 29 -42.39 28.90 21.55
N ALA A 30 -43.34 28.43 22.41
CA ALA A 30 -43.18 27.18 23.10
C ALA A 30 -43.07 25.98 22.18
N LEU A 31 -43.86 25.92 21.08
CA LEU A 31 -43.76 24.92 20.04
C LEU A 31 -42.37 24.99 19.37
N SER A 32 -41.87 26.18 19.01
CA SER A 32 -40.55 26.38 18.39
C SER A 32 -39.42 25.84 19.27
N ARG A 33 -39.47 26.15 20.61
CA ARG A 33 -38.50 25.61 21.57
C ARG A 33 -38.59 24.10 21.66
N ARG A 34 -39.79 23.52 21.68
CA ARG A 34 -39.99 22.07 21.76
C ARG A 34 -39.51 21.36 20.50
N LEU A 35 -39.80 21.88 19.31
CA LEU A 35 -39.33 21.32 18.06
C LEU A 35 -37.80 21.34 17.95
N ARG A 36 -37.15 22.43 18.43
CA ARG A 36 -35.67 22.46 18.50
C ARG A 36 -35.11 21.41 19.48
N ALA A 37 -35.77 21.21 20.62
CA ALA A 37 -35.36 20.15 21.54
C ALA A 37 -35.55 18.77 20.94
N MET A 38 -36.67 18.50 20.27
CA MET A 38 -36.93 17.22 19.59
C MET A 38 -35.96 16.95 18.43
N ILE A 39 -35.51 17.99 17.72
CA ILE A 39 -34.44 17.86 16.71
C ILE A 39 -33.10 17.52 17.38
N ARG A 40 -32.74 18.24 18.46
CA ARG A 40 -31.52 17.97 19.22
C ARG A 40 -31.50 16.56 19.80
N ASP A 41 -32.67 16.09 20.25
CA ASP A 41 -32.85 14.77 20.85
C ASP A 41 -33.07 13.65 19.80
N GLY A 42 -32.88 13.93 18.49
CA GLY A 42 -32.96 12.96 17.40
C GLY A 42 -34.37 12.42 17.10
N GLN A 43 -35.41 13.05 17.61
CA GLN A 43 -36.79 12.60 17.39
C GLN A 43 -37.41 13.15 16.10
N LEU A 44 -36.95 14.33 15.67
CA LEU A 44 -37.41 15.01 14.45
C LEU A 44 -36.20 15.53 13.67
N ILE A 45 -36.36 15.59 12.34
CA ILE A 45 -35.44 16.32 11.45
C ILE A 45 -36.19 17.45 10.76
N ARG A 46 -35.42 18.50 10.38
CA ARG A 46 -35.95 19.62 9.59
C ARG A 46 -35.36 19.57 8.19
N ASN A 47 -36.18 19.37 7.17
CA ASN A 47 -35.75 19.33 5.79
C ASN A 47 -35.32 20.72 5.25
N ARG A 48 -34.74 20.79 4.07
CA ARG A 48 -34.27 22.04 3.44
C ARG A 48 -35.34 23.06 3.17
N ARG A 49 -36.59 22.62 3.08
CA ARG A 49 -37.77 23.52 2.89
C ARG A 49 -38.34 23.99 4.22
N GLY A 50 -37.68 23.66 5.33
CA GLY A 50 -38.10 24.06 6.67
C GLY A 50 -39.17 23.16 7.31
N GLY A 51 -39.58 22.09 6.64
CA GLY A 51 -40.58 21.13 7.13
C GLY A 51 -39.96 20.13 8.15
N TYR A 52 -40.75 19.75 9.15
CA TYR A 52 -40.42 18.80 10.20
C TYR A 52 -40.87 17.40 9.82
N CYS A 53 -39.95 16.41 9.97
CA CYS A 53 -40.25 15.02 9.71
C CYS A 53 -39.90 14.20 10.93
N ARG A 54 -40.63 13.09 11.13
CA ARG A 54 -40.28 12.10 12.15
C ARG A 54 -39.03 11.32 11.71
N VAL A 55 -38.15 11.06 12.65
CA VAL A 55 -37.04 10.11 12.43
C VAL A 55 -37.60 8.69 12.47
N ASN A 56 -37.64 8.03 11.32
CA ASN A 56 -38.03 6.64 11.22
C ASN A 56 -36.80 5.76 11.36
N HIS A 57 -36.69 4.94 12.39
CA HIS A 57 -35.53 4.08 12.60
C HIS A 57 -35.28 3.10 11.43
N ALA A 58 -36.29 2.83 10.62
CA ALA A 58 -36.17 2.00 9.42
C ALA A 58 -35.38 2.67 8.27
N ASP A 59 -35.22 4.01 8.30
CA ASP A 59 -34.50 4.78 7.27
C ASP A 59 -33.10 5.19 7.69
N MET A 60 -32.61 4.65 8.81
CA MET A 60 -31.27 4.91 9.32
C MET A 60 -30.26 3.95 8.70
N ILE A 61 -29.30 4.50 7.99
CA ILE A 61 -28.29 3.77 7.24
C ILE A 61 -26.95 3.93 7.96
N PRO A 62 -26.43 2.89 8.62
CA PRO A 62 -25.07 2.88 9.14
C PRO A 62 -24.09 2.72 7.99
N GLY A 63 -22.97 3.43 8.07
CA GLY A 63 -21.93 3.33 7.05
C GLY A 63 -20.70 4.17 7.37
N ARG A 64 -19.73 4.12 6.48
CA ARG A 64 -18.46 4.80 6.61
C ARG A 64 -18.37 6.02 5.70
N VAL A 65 -17.89 7.14 6.25
CA VAL A 65 -17.78 8.42 5.53
C VAL A 65 -16.57 8.39 4.60
N ILE A 66 -16.78 8.77 3.35
CA ILE A 66 -15.70 9.01 2.37
C ILE A 66 -15.67 10.51 2.09
N GLY A 67 -14.68 11.22 2.66
CA GLY A 67 -14.48 12.66 2.42
C GLY A 67 -13.88 12.94 1.05
N HIS A 68 -14.20 14.10 0.49
CA HIS A 68 -13.62 14.62 -0.74
C HIS A 68 -12.85 15.92 -0.42
N PRO A 69 -11.69 16.21 -1.07
CA PRO A 69 -10.93 17.44 -0.83
C PRO A 69 -11.74 18.73 -1.01
N ASP A 70 -12.72 18.74 -1.91
CA ASP A 70 -13.61 19.89 -2.11
C ASP A 70 -14.64 20.11 -0.98
N GLY A 71 -14.53 19.34 0.12
CA GLY A 71 -15.33 19.52 1.34
C GLY A 71 -16.71 18.87 1.32
N PHE A 72 -17.08 18.13 0.28
CA PHE A 72 -18.25 17.23 0.30
C PHE A 72 -17.79 15.78 0.57
N GLY A 73 -18.73 14.85 0.73
CA GLY A 73 -18.39 13.44 0.92
C GLY A 73 -19.52 12.51 0.52
N PHE A 74 -19.30 11.23 0.76
CA PHE A 74 -20.26 10.16 0.58
C PHE A 74 -20.31 9.29 1.83
N LEU A 75 -21.45 8.75 2.16
CA LEU A 75 -21.58 7.65 3.10
C LEU A 75 -21.71 6.37 2.30
N LYS A 76 -20.76 5.47 2.50
CA LYS A 76 -20.83 4.10 1.98
C LYS A 76 -21.54 3.22 3.00
N PRO A 77 -22.75 2.71 2.69
CA PRO A 77 -23.51 1.86 3.61
C PRO A 77 -22.77 0.55 3.95
N ASP A 78 -22.91 0.10 5.20
CA ASP A 78 -22.32 -1.17 5.66
C ASP A 78 -22.96 -2.40 4.98
N ASP A 79 -24.19 -2.28 4.49
CA ASP A 79 -24.95 -3.33 3.80
C ASP A 79 -24.70 -3.43 2.30
N GLY A 80 -23.81 -2.54 1.77
CA GLY A 80 -23.46 -2.50 0.34
C GLY A 80 -24.49 -1.81 -0.54
N GLY A 81 -25.41 -1.04 0.04
CA GLY A 81 -26.37 -0.21 -0.70
C GLY A 81 -25.72 0.97 -1.45
N ASP A 82 -26.56 1.76 -2.18
CA ASP A 82 -26.09 2.96 -2.90
C ASP A 82 -25.46 3.99 -1.96
N ASP A 83 -24.37 4.62 -2.36
CA ASP A 83 -23.71 5.68 -1.62
C ASP A 83 -24.62 6.90 -1.42
N LEU A 84 -24.64 7.46 -0.21
CA LEU A 84 -25.37 8.71 0.07
C LEU A 84 -24.45 9.91 -0.07
N PHE A 85 -24.84 10.90 -0.82
CA PHE A 85 -24.10 12.15 -0.95
C PHE A 85 -24.22 13.00 0.33
N LEU A 86 -23.08 13.33 0.94
CA LEU A 86 -22.97 14.21 2.09
C LEU A 86 -22.55 15.62 1.65
N VAL A 87 -23.44 16.58 1.84
CA VAL A 87 -23.13 17.98 1.48
C VAL A 87 -22.06 18.57 2.39
N PRO A 88 -21.35 19.66 1.99
CA PRO A 88 -20.28 20.26 2.80
C PRO A 88 -20.68 20.63 4.23
N ARG A 89 -21.94 20.94 4.47
CA ARG A 89 -22.46 21.22 5.82
C ARG A 89 -22.44 19.99 6.72
N GLU A 90 -22.77 18.83 6.18
CA GLU A 90 -22.74 17.57 6.92
C GLU A 90 -21.30 17.14 7.19
N MET A 91 -20.40 17.34 6.21
CA MET A 91 -18.99 17.07 6.35
C MET A 91 -18.26 17.93 7.38
N ARG A 92 -18.88 19.04 7.85
CA ARG A 92 -18.33 19.80 8.98
C ARG A 92 -18.39 19.05 10.31
N LYS A 93 -19.26 18.06 10.44
CA LYS A 93 -19.49 17.29 11.68
C LYS A 93 -18.63 16.03 11.77
N VAL A 94 -18.12 15.56 10.63
CA VAL A 94 -17.51 14.24 10.45
C VAL A 94 -16.28 14.34 9.58
N TRP A 95 -15.41 13.34 9.72
CA TRP A 95 -14.22 13.21 8.91
C TRP A 95 -14.30 11.99 7.98
N HIS A 96 -13.39 11.94 7.02
CA HIS A 96 -13.16 10.74 6.24
C HIS A 96 -12.89 9.56 7.17
N GLY A 97 -13.49 8.41 6.89
CA GLY A 97 -13.30 7.20 7.69
C GLY A 97 -14.25 7.06 8.90
N ASP A 98 -14.86 8.16 9.40
CA ASP A 98 -15.82 8.06 10.52
C ASP A 98 -16.95 7.09 10.18
N ARG A 99 -17.33 6.25 11.12
CA ARG A 99 -18.53 5.40 11.00
C ARG A 99 -19.72 6.12 11.62
N VAL A 100 -20.74 6.33 10.82
CA VAL A 100 -21.88 7.16 11.21
C VAL A 100 -23.22 6.49 10.85
N VAL A 101 -24.28 6.98 11.45
CA VAL A 101 -25.63 6.71 10.99
C VAL A 101 -26.13 7.95 10.28
N ALA A 102 -26.55 7.79 9.04
CA ALA A 102 -27.18 8.86 8.27
C ALA A 102 -28.59 8.48 7.83
N GLN A 103 -29.39 9.49 7.56
CA GLN A 103 -30.75 9.34 7.02
C GLN A 103 -30.85 10.00 5.66
N VAL A 104 -31.57 9.39 4.74
CA VAL A 104 -31.87 9.99 3.43
C VAL A 104 -32.76 11.20 3.61
N SER A 105 -32.30 12.38 3.22
CA SER A 105 -33.05 13.66 3.34
C SER A 105 -33.66 14.13 2.05
N GLY A 106 -33.27 13.54 0.92
CA GLY A 106 -33.75 13.95 -0.40
C GLY A 106 -32.90 13.43 -1.53
N THR A 107 -33.05 14.03 -2.67
CA THR A 107 -32.25 13.74 -3.88
C THR A 107 -31.75 15.05 -4.44
N ASP A 108 -30.48 15.11 -4.82
CA ASP A 108 -29.84 16.28 -5.40
C ASP A 108 -30.35 16.51 -6.87
N ARG A 109 -29.88 17.62 -7.49
CA ARG A 109 -30.23 17.96 -8.86
C ARG A 109 -29.70 16.94 -9.90
N ARG A 110 -28.77 16.10 -9.51
CA ARG A 110 -28.13 15.05 -10.34
C ARG A 110 -28.76 13.66 -10.11
N GLY A 111 -29.81 13.57 -9.27
CA GLY A 111 -30.47 12.31 -8.94
C GLY A 111 -29.81 11.48 -7.84
N ARG A 112 -28.75 11.98 -7.16
CA ARG A 112 -28.08 11.27 -6.07
C ARG A 112 -28.85 11.45 -4.76
N LYS A 113 -29.01 10.37 -3.98
CA LYS A 113 -29.61 10.42 -2.63
C LYS A 113 -28.72 11.25 -1.70
N GLU A 114 -29.30 12.25 -1.03
CA GLU A 114 -28.60 13.08 -0.05
C GLU A 114 -28.79 12.50 1.36
N GLY A 115 -27.69 12.38 2.11
CA GLY A 115 -27.67 11.94 3.51
C GLY A 115 -27.51 13.11 4.49
N VAL A 116 -28.16 13.00 5.63
CA VAL A 116 -27.93 13.83 6.83
C VAL A 116 -27.37 12.95 7.93
N VAL A 117 -26.22 13.33 8.48
CA VAL A 117 -25.58 12.62 9.59
C VAL A 117 -26.38 12.86 10.86
N ILE A 118 -26.86 11.77 11.45
CA ILE A 118 -27.66 11.76 12.68
C ILE A 118 -26.77 11.53 13.90
N GLU A 119 -25.87 10.54 13.81
CA GLU A 119 -25.02 10.12 14.91
C GLU A 119 -23.67 9.61 14.39
N VAL A 120 -22.63 9.88 15.15
CA VAL A 120 -21.28 9.30 14.91
C VAL A 120 -21.11 8.12 15.83
N LEU A 121 -20.97 6.93 15.24
CA LEU A 121 -20.81 5.68 15.99
C LEU A 121 -19.35 5.47 16.42
N GLU A 122 -18.42 5.83 15.53
CA GLU A 122 -16.99 5.61 15.71
C GLU A 122 -16.22 6.71 15.00
N ARG A 123 -15.23 7.30 15.66
CA ARG A 123 -14.30 8.25 15.07
C ARG A 123 -13.14 7.51 14.43
N ALA A 124 -12.79 7.89 13.21
CA ALA A 124 -11.70 7.24 12.47
C ALA A 124 -10.31 7.63 13.01
N PHE A 125 -10.17 8.86 13.50
CA PHE A 125 -8.88 9.40 13.92
C PHE A 125 -8.93 9.93 15.33
N SER A 126 -8.00 9.48 16.17
CA SER A 126 -7.68 10.06 17.47
C SER A 126 -6.48 11.01 17.40
N SER A 127 -5.64 10.85 16.38
CA SER A 127 -4.48 11.68 16.07
C SER A 127 -4.39 11.95 14.59
N LEU A 128 -3.73 13.04 14.19
CA LEU A 128 -3.52 13.42 12.81
C LEU A 128 -2.14 14.05 12.63
N VAL A 129 -1.55 13.83 11.45
CA VAL A 129 -0.36 14.55 11.00
C VAL A 129 -0.78 15.79 10.21
N GLY A 130 -0.04 16.86 10.37
CA GLY A 130 -0.26 18.04 9.56
C GLY A 130 0.79 19.11 9.78
N ARG A 131 0.69 20.17 9.00
CA ARG A 131 1.60 21.32 9.07
C ARG A 131 1.04 22.38 9.99
N LEU A 132 1.85 22.79 10.98
CA LEU A 132 1.51 23.86 11.90
C LEU A 132 1.64 25.23 11.22
N HIS A 133 0.63 26.07 11.40
CA HIS A 133 0.61 27.47 10.99
C HIS A 133 0.27 28.35 12.17
N ILE A 134 1.02 29.45 12.32
CA ILE A 134 0.79 30.43 13.37
C ILE A 134 0.51 31.79 12.72
N GLU A 135 -0.75 32.15 12.61
CA GLU A 135 -1.18 33.42 12.03
C GLU A 135 -1.77 34.36 13.08
N LYS A 136 -1.20 35.54 13.27
CA LYS A 136 -1.71 36.56 14.18
C LYS A 136 -1.96 36.07 15.63
N GLY A 137 -1.16 35.12 16.07
CA GLY A 137 -1.25 34.54 17.42
C GLY A 137 -2.28 33.39 17.55
N VAL A 138 -2.88 32.95 16.44
CA VAL A 138 -3.72 31.76 16.38
C VAL A 138 -2.92 30.64 15.72
N ALA A 139 -2.76 29.52 16.44
CA ALA A 139 -2.12 28.34 15.93
C ALA A 139 -3.17 27.36 15.43
N PHE A 140 -2.94 26.81 14.24
CA PHE A 140 -3.76 25.76 13.67
C PHE A 140 -2.93 24.80 12.83
N VAL A 141 -3.35 23.57 12.74
CA VAL A 141 -2.74 22.52 11.92
C VAL A 141 -3.59 22.26 10.69
N LEU A 142 -2.95 22.25 9.53
CA LEU A 142 -3.53 21.78 8.27
C LEU A 142 -3.22 20.27 8.14
N PRO A 143 -4.23 19.38 8.20
CA PRO A 143 -4.00 17.96 8.06
C PRO A 143 -3.34 17.59 6.73
N ASP A 144 -2.39 16.66 6.75
CA ASP A 144 -1.80 16.08 5.56
C ASP A 144 -2.85 15.30 4.74
N ASN A 145 -3.80 14.66 5.42
CA ASN A 145 -4.92 13.98 4.78
C ASN A 145 -5.89 14.97 4.11
N LYS A 146 -5.80 15.11 2.81
CA LYS A 146 -6.61 16.05 2.00
C LYS A 146 -8.12 15.78 2.04
N ARG A 147 -8.55 14.59 2.49
CA ARG A 147 -9.97 14.27 2.71
C ARG A 147 -10.52 14.88 4.00
N ILE A 148 -9.63 15.52 4.79
CA ILE A 148 -9.97 16.30 6.00
C ILE A 148 -9.59 17.78 5.74
N PRO A 149 -10.45 18.56 5.05
CA PRO A 149 -10.11 19.95 4.68
C PRO A 149 -10.26 20.94 5.83
N GLN A 150 -10.56 20.48 7.03
CA GLN A 150 -10.79 21.32 8.19
C GLN A 150 -9.47 21.66 8.89
N GLN A 151 -9.28 22.92 9.25
CA GLN A 151 -8.20 23.36 10.12
C GLN A 151 -8.45 22.88 11.55
N ILE A 152 -7.42 22.40 12.22
CA ILE A 152 -7.46 21.92 13.60
C ILE A 152 -6.81 22.98 14.48
N LEU A 153 -7.55 23.56 15.41
CA LEU A 153 -7.05 24.60 16.32
C LEU A 153 -6.16 23.99 17.39
N VAL A 154 -5.03 24.64 17.67
CA VAL A 154 -4.13 24.28 18.76
C VAL A 154 -4.09 25.44 19.76
N PRO A 155 -4.53 25.24 21.01
CA PRO A 155 -4.42 26.25 22.07
C PRO A 155 -2.96 26.65 22.32
N PRO A 156 -2.66 27.92 22.66
CA PRO A 156 -1.28 28.37 22.84
C PRO A 156 -0.51 27.65 23.96
N ASP A 157 -1.20 27.16 24.97
CA ASP A 157 -0.64 26.36 26.08
C ASP A 157 -0.38 24.89 25.72
N GLN A 158 -0.82 24.47 24.54
CA GLN A 158 -0.69 23.09 24.02
C GLN A 158 0.21 22.99 22.78
N LEU A 159 0.90 24.09 22.43
CA LEU A 159 1.83 24.15 21.30
C LEU A 159 3.18 23.45 21.58
N GLY A 160 3.59 23.31 22.86
CA GLY A 160 4.92 22.81 23.20
C GLY A 160 6.03 23.67 22.60
N ASP A 161 7.06 23.03 22.06
CA ASP A 161 8.22 23.67 21.43
C ASP A 161 8.07 23.80 19.88
N ALA A 162 6.88 23.54 19.33
CA ALA A 162 6.65 23.56 17.91
C ALA A 162 6.66 24.97 17.32
N ALA A 163 7.29 25.13 16.16
CA ALA A 163 7.43 26.37 15.43
C ALA A 163 6.54 26.41 14.16
N ASP A 164 6.25 27.64 13.69
CA ASP A 164 5.50 27.86 12.45
C ASP A 164 6.16 27.16 11.25
N GLY A 165 5.35 26.44 10.48
CA GLY A 165 5.79 25.71 9.28
C GLY A 165 6.26 24.28 9.53
N GLN A 166 6.43 23.85 10.78
CA GLN A 166 6.85 22.49 11.10
C GLN A 166 5.72 21.46 10.89
N VAL A 167 6.11 20.23 10.59
CA VAL A 167 5.21 19.08 10.54
C VAL A 167 5.08 18.50 11.94
N VAL A 168 3.84 18.31 12.38
CA VAL A 168 3.51 17.89 13.74
C VAL A 168 2.46 16.76 13.74
N VAL A 169 2.51 15.94 14.79
CA VAL A 169 1.42 15.01 15.13
C VAL A 169 0.58 15.64 16.22
N VAL A 170 -0.72 15.69 16.01
CA VAL A 170 -1.67 16.23 16.99
C VAL A 170 -2.65 15.16 17.45
N ALA A 171 -2.92 15.11 18.74
CA ALA A 171 -4.00 14.30 19.31
C ALA A 171 -5.26 15.16 19.47
N ILE A 172 -6.40 14.59 19.11
CA ILE A 172 -7.68 15.31 19.04
C ILE A 172 -8.36 15.34 20.41
N ASP A 173 -8.48 16.51 20.97
CA ASP A 173 -9.19 16.74 22.24
C ASP A 173 -10.69 16.93 22.02
N GLU A 174 -11.07 17.74 21.03
CA GLU A 174 -12.46 17.96 20.64
C GLU A 174 -12.65 17.73 19.14
N HIS A 175 -13.52 16.77 18.80
CA HIS A 175 -13.88 16.51 17.42
C HIS A 175 -14.78 17.60 16.85
N PRO A 176 -14.81 17.79 15.51
CA PRO A 176 -15.59 18.83 14.88
C PRO A 176 -17.09 18.63 15.11
N THR A 177 -17.80 19.75 15.18
CA THR A 177 -19.27 19.80 15.18
C THR A 177 -19.76 20.74 14.10
N GLU A 178 -21.08 20.85 13.90
CA GLU A 178 -21.65 21.79 12.93
C GLU A 178 -21.16 23.25 13.14
N TRP A 179 -20.82 23.60 14.40
CA TRP A 179 -20.54 24.99 14.83
C TRP A 179 -19.16 25.22 15.40
N ARG A 180 -18.39 24.19 15.65
CA ARG A 180 -17.05 24.26 16.26
C ARG A 180 -16.02 23.56 15.39
N GLN A 181 -14.89 24.22 15.20
CA GLN A 181 -13.70 23.57 14.65
C GLN A 181 -13.14 22.56 15.66
N PRO A 182 -12.44 21.53 15.19
CA PRO A 182 -11.74 20.58 16.04
C PRO A 182 -10.61 21.26 16.82
N ILE A 183 -10.35 20.79 18.04
CA ILE A 183 -9.28 21.26 18.91
C ILE A 183 -8.36 20.08 19.19
N ALA A 184 -7.06 20.31 19.18
CA ALA A 184 -6.05 19.31 19.43
C ALA A 184 -4.85 19.89 20.17
N HIS A 185 -4.02 19.01 20.73
CA HIS A 185 -2.70 19.35 21.27
C HIS A 185 -1.60 18.66 20.46
N ILE A 186 -0.40 19.24 20.48
CA ILE A 186 0.76 18.65 19.80
C ILE A 186 1.32 17.53 20.68
N VAL A 187 1.47 16.34 20.07
CA VAL A 187 2.06 15.15 20.71
C VAL A 187 3.53 14.99 20.30
N GLU A 188 3.82 15.22 19.03
CA GLU A 188 5.15 15.01 18.45
C GLU A 188 5.44 16.10 17.41
N VAL A 189 6.68 16.61 17.40
CA VAL A 189 7.19 17.49 16.34
C VAL A 189 8.09 16.62 15.47
N LEU A 190 7.66 16.35 14.23
CA LEU A 190 8.43 15.54 13.29
C LEU A 190 9.63 16.30 12.73
N GLY A 191 9.53 17.60 12.56
CA GLY A 191 10.62 18.48 12.13
C GLY A 191 10.20 19.49 11.07
N ASP A 192 11.20 20.04 10.38
CA ASP A 192 10.98 21.02 9.34
C ASP A 192 10.42 20.38 8.07
N HIS A 193 9.49 21.05 7.44
CA HIS A 193 8.92 20.61 6.17
C HIS A 193 10.02 20.42 5.12
N MET A 194 9.99 19.32 4.37
CA MET A 194 11.00 18.92 3.37
C MET A 194 12.38 18.55 3.96
N ALA A 195 12.49 18.24 5.25
CA ALA A 195 13.68 17.61 5.77
C ALA A 195 13.85 16.21 5.18
N PRO A 196 15.09 15.72 4.97
CA PRO A 196 15.31 14.36 4.44
C PRO A 196 14.61 13.28 5.27
N GLY A 197 13.84 12.42 4.62
CA GLY A 197 13.05 11.35 5.27
C GLY A 197 11.72 11.80 5.87
N MET A 198 11.41 13.10 5.87
CA MET A 198 10.16 13.66 6.41
C MET A 198 8.92 13.05 5.74
N GLU A 199 8.95 12.89 4.43
CA GLU A 199 7.83 12.36 3.67
C GLU A 199 7.49 10.92 4.05
N THR A 200 8.49 10.12 4.38
CA THR A 200 8.30 8.77 4.94
C THR A 200 7.73 8.83 6.37
N ASP A 201 8.23 9.74 7.22
CA ASP A 201 7.71 9.91 8.58
C ASP A 201 6.24 10.36 8.58
N VAL A 202 5.88 11.27 7.67
CA VAL A 202 4.49 11.69 7.44
C VAL A 202 3.62 10.50 6.99
N ALA A 203 4.08 9.71 6.02
CA ALA A 203 3.34 8.55 5.54
C ALA A 203 3.13 7.50 6.64
N ILE A 204 4.16 7.20 7.43
CA ILE A 204 4.10 6.29 8.58
C ILE A 204 3.01 6.71 9.57
N ARG A 205 3.00 8.00 9.97
CA ARG A 205 2.04 8.51 10.95
C ARG A 205 0.63 8.67 10.36
N SER A 206 0.53 9.10 9.09
CA SER A 206 -0.76 9.30 8.41
C SER A 206 -1.53 8.00 8.17
N HIS A 207 -0.80 6.89 8.06
CA HIS A 207 -1.37 5.56 7.87
C HIS A 207 -1.34 4.70 9.14
N ASP A 208 -1.04 5.27 10.32
CA ASP A 208 -0.96 4.55 11.61
C ASP A 208 -0.09 3.29 11.53
N ILE A 209 1.06 3.37 10.82
CA ILE A 209 2.00 2.25 10.75
C ILE A 209 2.73 2.12 12.09
N PRO A 210 2.64 0.97 12.79
CA PRO A 210 3.31 0.78 14.06
C PRO A 210 4.83 0.78 13.91
N VAL A 211 5.53 1.73 14.52
CA VAL A 211 7.00 1.81 14.51
C VAL A 211 7.58 1.31 15.84
N GLU A 212 6.98 1.73 16.94
CA GLU A 212 7.44 1.37 18.27
C GLU A 212 7.12 -0.08 18.62
N TRP A 213 8.00 -0.70 19.42
CA TRP A 213 7.79 -2.03 19.95
C TRP A 213 7.31 -1.97 21.39
N PRO A 214 6.26 -2.72 21.76
CA PRO A 214 5.82 -2.84 23.15
C PRO A 214 6.92 -3.38 24.08
N ALA A 215 6.92 -2.95 25.34
CA ALA A 215 7.93 -3.33 26.33
C ALA A 215 8.01 -4.85 26.55
N ASP A 216 6.87 -5.54 26.54
CA ASP A 216 6.81 -7.01 26.69
C ASP A 216 7.41 -7.77 25.50
N VAL A 217 7.48 -7.15 24.31
CA VAL A 217 8.21 -7.68 23.16
C VAL A 217 9.73 -7.59 23.41
N PHE A 218 10.21 -6.44 23.92
CA PHE A 218 11.63 -6.29 24.29
C PHE A 218 12.05 -7.29 25.38
N GLU A 219 11.21 -7.51 26.39
CA GLU A 219 11.46 -8.52 27.42
C GLU A 219 11.57 -9.93 26.82
N GLN A 220 10.68 -10.28 25.87
CA GLN A 220 10.70 -11.60 25.23
C GLN A 220 11.93 -11.83 24.38
N ILE A 221 12.48 -10.81 23.71
CA ILE A 221 13.64 -10.94 22.81
C ILE A 221 14.99 -10.71 23.51
N ALA A 222 14.99 -10.23 24.76
CA ALA A 222 16.21 -9.88 25.49
C ALA A 222 17.19 -11.06 25.66
N ASP A 223 16.66 -12.27 25.80
CA ASP A 223 17.46 -13.50 26.00
C ASP A 223 17.83 -14.19 24.66
N LEU A 224 17.44 -13.62 23.51
CA LEU A 224 17.78 -14.18 22.20
C LEU A 224 19.23 -13.83 21.85
N GLY A 225 20.07 -14.87 21.71
CA GLY A 225 21.43 -14.73 21.19
C GLY A 225 21.49 -14.59 19.66
N GLU A 226 22.68 -14.43 19.13
CA GLU A 226 22.91 -14.36 17.68
C GLU A 226 22.93 -15.74 16.99
N GLU A 227 23.15 -16.80 17.77
CA GLU A 227 23.26 -18.17 17.28
C GLU A 227 22.05 -19.03 17.66
N VAL A 228 21.71 -19.96 16.78
CA VAL A 228 20.64 -20.93 17.04
C VAL A 228 21.09 -21.93 18.10
N PRO A 229 20.39 -22.06 19.24
CA PRO A 229 20.75 -23.00 20.29
C PRO A 229 20.74 -24.47 19.80
N GLU A 230 21.70 -25.25 20.21
CA GLU A 230 21.83 -26.68 19.83
C GLU A 230 20.58 -27.52 20.20
N ALA A 231 19.92 -27.15 21.28
CA ALA A 231 18.72 -27.87 21.74
C ALA A 231 17.57 -27.82 20.71
N VAL A 232 17.39 -26.68 20.00
CA VAL A 232 16.32 -26.50 19.00
C VAL A 232 16.66 -27.07 17.63
N LYS A 233 17.93 -27.45 17.43
CA LYS A 233 18.38 -28.15 16.21
C LYS A 233 18.05 -29.65 16.27
N GLN A 234 17.85 -30.21 17.46
CA GLN A 234 17.60 -31.65 17.65
C GLN A 234 16.27 -32.09 17.01
N GLY A 235 16.29 -33.25 16.35
CA GLY A 235 15.11 -33.80 15.68
C GLY A 235 14.83 -33.21 14.29
N ARG A 236 15.53 -32.16 13.87
CA ARG A 236 15.42 -31.56 12.54
C ARG A 236 16.30 -32.28 11.53
N VAL A 237 15.92 -32.22 10.27
CA VAL A 237 16.73 -32.77 9.16
C VAL A 237 17.96 -31.86 8.96
N ASP A 238 19.14 -32.46 9.00
CA ASP A 238 20.41 -31.73 8.78
C ASP A 238 20.65 -31.50 7.28
N LEU A 239 20.58 -30.25 6.86
CA LEU A 239 20.84 -29.78 5.50
C LEU A 239 22.10 -28.92 5.39
N ARG A 240 22.89 -28.77 6.44
CA ARG A 240 24.09 -27.91 6.47
C ARG A 240 25.13 -28.22 5.39
N LYS A 241 25.14 -29.46 4.87
CA LYS A 241 26.01 -29.89 3.77
C LYS A 241 25.37 -29.77 2.39
N THR A 242 24.10 -29.44 2.33
CA THR A 242 23.40 -29.21 1.06
C THR A 242 23.69 -27.77 0.58
N PRO A 243 24.22 -27.57 -0.62
CA PRO A 243 24.62 -26.23 -1.09
C PRO A 243 23.41 -25.38 -1.44
N LEU A 244 22.61 -25.07 -0.42
CA LEU A 244 21.53 -24.09 -0.46
C LEU A 244 22.13 -22.69 -0.58
N VAL A 245 21.53 -21.82 -1.37
CA VAL A 245 21.96 -20.44 -1.58
C VAL A 245 20.77 -19.50 -1.44
N THR A 246 21.00 -18.30 -0.93
CA THR A 246 20.08 -17.18 -0.97
C THR A 246 20.35 -16.33 -2.21
N ILE A 247 19.30 -15.85 -2.89
CA ILE A 247 19.38 -14.99 -4.09
C ILE A 247 18.37 -13.87 -3.93
N ASP A 248 18.87 -12.64 -3.71
CA ASP A 248 18.02 -11.48 -3.42
C ASP A 248 18.65 -10.18 -3.90
N GLY A 249 18.03 -9.04 -3.62
CA GLY A 249 18.58 -7.71 -3.88
C GLY A 249 19.88 -7.44 -3.08
N GLU A 250 20.68 -6.48 -3.57
CA GLU A 250 21.94 -6.12 -2.91
C GLU A 250 21.70 -5.59 -1.49
N ASP A 251 20.64 -4.81 -1.31
CA ASP A 251 20.29 -4.14 -0.05
C ASP A 251 19.49 -5.02 0.93
N ALA A 252 19.07 -6.23 0.52
CA ALA A 252 18.28 -7.14 1.35
C ALA A 252 19.06 -7.62 2.59
N ARG A 253 18.37 -7.70 3.73
CA ARG A 253 18.91 -8.19 5.02
C ARG A 253 18.06 -9.30 5.64
N ASP A 254 16.79 -9.40 5.25
CA ASP A 254 15.76 -10.31 5.76
C ASP A 254 15.55 -11.48 4.78
N PHE A 255 16.56 -12.36 4.68
CA PHE A 255 16.51 -13.49 3.74
C PHE A 255 15.53 -14.55 4.20
N ASP A 256 14.36 -14.58 3.61
CA ASP A 256 13.30 -15.56 3.90
C ASP A 256 13.60 -16.95 3.34
N ASP A 257 14.28 -17.05 2.18
CA ASP A 257 14.40 -18.29 1.42
C ASP A 257 15.81 -18.63 0.96
N ALA A 258 16.06 -19.92 0.89
CA ALA A 258 17.21 -20.49 0.20
C ALA A 258 16.79 -21.65 -0.68
N VAL A 259 17.43 -21.77 -1.84
CA VAL A 259 17.07 -22.72 -2.88
C VAL A 259 18.21 -23.68 -3.22
N TYR A 260 17.85 -24.89 -3.60
CA TYR A 260 18.75 -25.90 -4.12
C TYR A 260 18.05 -26.78 -5.13
N CYS A 261 18.67 -27.01 -6.27
CA CYS A 261 18.13 -27.85 -7.34
C CYS A 261 19.17 -28.94 -7.75
N GLN A 262 18.65 -30.11 -8.06
CA GLN A 262 19.43 -31.16 -8.69
C GLN A 262 18.59 -31.96 -9.68
N PRO A 263 19.17 -32.50 -10.75
CA PRO A 263 18.51 -33.35 -11.70
C PRO A 263 18.16 -34.73 -11.10
N THR A 264 17.09 -35.33 -11.60
CA THR A 264 16.69 -36.70 -11.26
C THR A 264 16.35 -37.47 -12.54
N PRO A 265 16.24 -38.80 -12.53
CA PRO A 265 15.92 -39.57 -13.73
C PRO A 265 14.57 -39.20 -14.39
N LYS A 266 13.68 -38.49 -13.65
CA LYS A 266 12.35 -38.08 -14.16
C LYS A 266 12.23 -36.58 -14.42
N GLY A 267 13.25 -35.79 -14.08
CA GLY A 267 13.25 -34.33 -14.15
C GLY A 267 14.09 -33.72 -13.04
N TRP A 268 13.51 -32.97 -12.08
CA TRP A 268 14.26 -32.24 -11.06
C TRP A 268 13.73 -32.49 -9.66
N ARG A 269 14.63 -32.33 -8.69
CA ARG A 269 14.33 -32.20 -7.27
C ARG A 269 14.71 -30.78 -6.85
N LEU A 270 13.73 -30.03 -6.35
CA LEU A 270 13.87 -28.68 -5.81
C LEU A 270 13.66 -28.71 -4.31
N LEU A 271 14.57 -28.10 -3.56
CA LEU A 271 14.40 -27.73 -2.16
C LEU A 271 14.20 -26.22 -2.09
N VAL A 272 13.14 -25.80 -1.44
CA VAL A 272 12.89 -24.42 -1.02
C VAL A 272 12.87 -24.43 0.50
N ALA A 273 13.91 -23.90 1.11
CA ALA A 273 14.08 -23.80 2.56
C ALA A 273 13.69 -22.40 2.99
N ILE A 274 12.65 -22.26 3.79
CA ILE A 274 12.11 -21.00 4.27
C ILE A 274 12.45 -20.84 5.75
N ALA A 275 12.84 -19.63 6.15
CA ALA A 275 13.12 -19.26 7.53
C ALA A 275 12.01 -19.74 8.47
N ASP A 276 12.35 -20.52 9.49
CA ASP A 276 11.36 -21.07 10.42
C ASP A 276 11.03 -20.09 11.54
N VAL A 277 10.37 -18.99 11.19
CA VAL A 277 9.88 -17.95 12.12
C VAL A 277 8.97 -18.56 13.19
N SER A 278 8.19 -19.60 12.84
CA SER A 278 7.28 -20.25 13.77
C SER A 278 7.99 -21.01 14.91
N ALA A 279 9.31 -21.19 14.85
CA ALA A 279 10.11 -21.70 15.96
C ALA A 279 10.32 -20.67 17.06
N TYR A 280 10.35 -19.40 16.73
CA TYR A 280 10.63 -18.28 17.64
C TYR A 280 9.33 -17.56 18.06
N VAL A 281 8.43 -17.32 17.13
CA VAL A 281 7.16 -16.60 17.36
C VAL A 281 6.09 -17.64 17.76
N GLN A 282 5.97 -17.86 19.08
CA GLN A 282 4.98 -18.80 19.63
C GLN A 282 3.58 -18.18 19.64
N PRO A 283 2.52 -18.97 19.40
CA PRO A 283 1.15 -18.48 19.47
C PRO A 283 0.83 -17.74 20.78
N ASP A 284 0.11 -16.63 20.69
CA ASP A 284 -0.35 -15.77 21.79
C ASP A 284 0.76 -15.12 22.63
N SER A 285 2.04 -15.23 22.22
CA SER A 285 3.15 -14.51 22.87
C SER A 285 3.08 -13.00 22.57
N PRO A 286 3.77 -12.14 23.34
CA PRO A 286 3.87 -10.71 23.02
C PRO A 286 4.33 -10.46 21.59
N LEU A 287 5.35 -11.19 21.17
CA LEU A 287 5.90 -11.11 19.81
C LEU A 287 4.88 -11.53 18.75
N ASP A 288 4.05 -12.54 19.02
CA ASP A 288 2.98 -12.96 18.10
C ASP A 288 1.86 -11.94 17.99
N ARG A 289 1.47 -11.35 19.11
CA ARG A 289 0.43 -10.29 19.14
C ARG A 289 0.88 -9.08 18.32
N GLU A 290 2.15 -8.67 18.48
CA GLU A 290 2.67 -7.52 17.74
C GLU A 290 2.90 -7.87 16.26
N ALA A 291 3.39 -9.07 15.93
CA ALA A 291 3.48 -9.52 14.53
C ALA A 291 2.10 -9.57 13.85
N TYR A 292 1.07 -9.97 14.56
CA TYR A 292 -0.31 -9.93 14.07
C TYR A 292 -0.82 -8.49 13.90
N ASN A 293 -0.55 -7.60 14.88
CA ASN A 293 -0.92 -6.19 14.80
C ASN A 293 -0.33 -5.51 13.55
N ARG A 294 0.95 -5.75 13.27
CA ARG A 294 1.65 -5.25 12.07
C ARG A 294 1.20 -5.96 10.80
N ALA A 295 0.97 -7.25 10.87
CA ALA A 295 0.55 -8.18 9.81
C ALA A 295 1.52 -8.31 8.61
N THR A 296 2.23 -7.25 8.26
CA THR A 296 3.23 -7.21 7.17
C THR A 296 4.35 -6.21 7.47
N SER A 297 5.55 -6.45 6.95
CA SER A 297 6.58 -5.40 6.86
C SER A 297 6.17 -4.37 5.82
N VAL A 298 6.55 -3.10 6.04
CA VAL A 298 6.27 -2.00 5.12
C VAL A 298 7.59 -1.49 4.56
N TYR A 299 7.70 -1.51 3.22
CA TYR A 299 8.92 -1.12 2.50
C TYR A 299 8.75 0.28 1.93
N PHE A 300 9.34 1.26 2.58
CA PHE A 300 9.42 2.63 2.07
C PHE A 300 10.65 2.79 1.16
N PRO A 301 10.70 3.83 0.34
CA PRO A 301 11.84 4.07 -0.55
C PRO A 301 13.19 4.21 0.15
N ASP A 302 13.21 4.73 1.39
CA ASP A 302 14.41 5.03 2.18
C ASP A 302 14.63 4.08 3.36
N ARG A 303 13.60 3.38 3.84
CA ARG A 303 13.67 2.50 5.02
C ARG A 303 12.60 1.41 5.02
N VAL A 304 12.76 0.46 5.93
CA VAL A 304 11.77 -0.62 6.15
C VAL A 304 11.24 -0.54 7.58
N VAL A 305 9.92 -0.63 7.75
CA VAL A 305 9.28 -0.88 9.05
C VAL A 305 8.95 -2.36 9.13
N PRO A 306 9.73 -3.16 9.89
CA PRO A 306 9.63 -4.61 9.85
C PRO A 306 8.45 -5.15 10.67
N MET A 307 7.90 -6.30 10.27
CA MET A 307 6.89 -7.05 11.02
C MET A 307 7.44 -7.66 12.30
N LEU A 308 8.72 -8.01 12.31
CA LEU A 308 9.41 -8.62 13.45
C LEU A 308 10.62 -7.77 13.85
N PRO A 309 11.02 -7.72 15.14
CA PRO A 309 12.24 -7.03 15.56
C PRO A 309 13.47 -7.48 14.79
N GLU A 310 14.42 -6.58 14.54
CA GLU A 310 15.59 -6.84 13.71
C GLU A 310 16.47 -8.01 14.20
N VAL A 311 16.49 -8.26 15.50
CA VAL A 311 17.18 -9.44 16.07
C VAL A 311 16.66 -10.75 15.48
N LEU A 312 15.39 -10.77 15.05
CA LEU A 312 14.77 -11.90 14.36
C LEU A 312 14.80 -11.69 12.84
N SER A 313 14.26 -10.58 12.33
CA SER A 313 14.11 -10.37 10.88
C SER A 313 15.43 -10.33 10.13
N ASN A 314 16.45 -9.65 10.65
CA ASN A 314 17.79 -9.55 10.06
C ASN A 314 18.78 -10.56 10.70
N GLY A 315 18.45 -11.07 11.91
CA GLY A 315 19.28 -11.94 12.72
C GLY A 315 18.93 -13.42 12.61
N LEU A 316 18.30 -13.98 13.68
CA LEU A 316 18.06 -15.42 13.86
C LEU A 316 17.18 -16.06 12.78
N CYS A 317 16.21 -15.33 12.23
CA CYS A 317 15.36 -15.85 11.17
C CYS A 317 15.99 -15.69 9.78
N SER A 318 16.70 -14.58 9.53
CA SER A 318 17.33 -14.34 8.23
C SER A 318 18.35 -15.44 7.89
N ILE A 319 18.22 -16.01 6.70
CA ILE A 319 19.10 -17.07 6.20
C ILE A 319 20.45 -16.48 5.76
N ASN A 320 21.18 -15.92 6.72
CA ASN A 320 22.51 -15.37 6.51
C ASN A 320 23.53 -16.46 6.08
N PRO A 321 24.53 -16.10 5.25
CA PRO A 321 25.51 -17.07 4.77
C PRO A 321 26.41 -17.59 5.91
N HIS A 322 26.79 -18.86 5.81
CA HIS A 322 27.78 -19.54 6.66
C HIS A 322 27.42 -19.65 8.15
N VAL A 323 26.15 -19.48 8.51
CA VAL A 323 25.63 -19.68 9.87
C VAL A 323 24.46 -20.67 9.86
N ASP A 324 24.31 -21.38 10.99
CA ASP A 324 23.18 -22.31 11.12
C ASP A 324 21.86 -21.57 11.27
N ARG A 325 20.85 -21.96 10.50
CA ARG A 325 19.51 -21.40 10.56
C ARG A 325 18.44 -22.50 10.57
N LEU A 326 17.36 -22.26 11.32
CA LEU A 326 16.20 -23.15 11.30
C LEU A 326 15.37 -22.84 10.06
N CYS A 327 14.90 -23.90 9.41
CA CYS A 327 14.06 -23.74 8.22
C CYS A 327 12.89 -24.74 8.18
N MET A 328 11.81 -24.31 7.53
CA MET A 328 10.71 -25.17 7.05
C MET A 328 10.95 -25.41 5.56
N VAL A 329 11.07 -26.67 5.17
CA VAL A 329 11.50 -27.05 3.82
C VAL A 329 10.34 -27.60 3.02
N ALA A 330 10.11 -27.04 1.84
CA ALA A 330 9.30 -27.61 0.79
C ALA A 330 10.20 -28.39 -0.18
N GLU A 331 10.18 -29.72 -0.13
CA GLU A 331 10.85 -30.58 -1.09
C GLU A 331 9.89 -30.99 -2.17
N MET A 332 10.21 -30.68 -3.40
CA MET A 332 9.35 -30.91 -4.56
C MET A 332 10.08 -31.65 -5.66
N TYR A 333 9.34 -32.51 -6.35
CA TYR A 333 9.83 -33.29 -7.48
C TYR A 333 9.01 -32.97 -8.71
N PHE A 334 9.68 -32.57 -9.79
CA PHE A 334 9.08 -32.19 -11.07
C PHE A 334 9.44 -33.18 -12.16
N ASP A 335 8.49 -33.43 -13.07
CA ASP A 335 8.75 -34.14 -14.32
C ASP A 335 9.33 -33.20 -15.40
N ALA A 336 9.70 -33.74 -16.55
CA ALA A 336 10.26 -32.97 -17.68
C ALA A 336 9.29 -31.91 -18.28
N LYS A 337 8.02 -31.92 -17.88
CA LYS A 337 7.01 -30.93 -18.29
C LYS A 337 6.71 -29.89 -17.22
N GLY A 338 7.45 -29.89 -16.07
CA GLY A 338 7.24 -28.97 -14.96
C GLY A 338 6.07 -29.34 -14.05
N LYS A 339 5.47 -30.51 -14.18
CA LYS A 339 4.40 -30.96 -13.29
C LYS A 339 4.99 -31.53 -12.01
N THR A 340 4.58 -30.98 -10.85
CA THR A 340 4.92 -31.53 -9.54
C THR A 340 4.21 -32.88 -9.34
N TYR A 341 4.96 -33.96 -9.18
CA TYR A 341 4.42 -35.29 -8.94
C TYR A 341 4.56 -35.79 -7.49
N ARG A 342 5.43 -35.14 -6.71
CA ARG A 342 5.65 -35.43 -5.29
C ARG A 342 6.07 -34.16 -4.58
N SER A 343 5.53 -33.93 -3.39
CA SER A 343 6.00 -32.88 -2.46
C SER A 343 5.91 -33.38 -1.03
N ARG A 344 6.82 -32.93 -0.18
CA ARG A 344 6.77 -33.13 1.28
C ARG A 344 7.32 -31.91 1.99
N PHE A 345 6.91 -31.75 3.25
CA PHE A 345 7.38 -30.70 4.13
C PHE A 345 8.08 -31.32 5.32
N PHE A 346 9.09 -30.67 5.84
CA PHE A 346 9.80 -31.06 7.05
C PHE A 346 10.56 -29.87 7.64
N GLU A 347 10.85 -29.95 8.94
CA GLU A 347 11.70 -29.00 9.64
C GLU A 347 13.17 -29.38 9.44
N GLY A 348 14.00 -28.37 9.11
CA GLY A 348 15.41 -28.56 8.85
C GLY A 348 16.28 -27.59 9.66
N VAL A 349 17.57 -27.93 9.71
CA VAL A 349 18.64 -27.00 10.04
C VAL A 349 19.56 -26.90 8.82
N MET A 350 19.84 -25.71 8.39
CA MET A 350 20.62 -25.45 7.18
C MET A 350 21.74 -24.44 7.43
N ASN A 351 22.64 -24.36 6.46
CA ASN A 351 23.67 -23.32 6.37
C ASN A 351 23.67 -22.84 4.91
N SER A 352 23.50 -21.53 4.67
CA SER A 352 23.57 -20.97 3.32
C SER A 352 25.02 -20.93 2.85
N HIS A 353 25.30 -21.58 1.72
CA HIS A 353 26.66 -21.69 1.16
C HIS A 353 27.10 -20.42 0.42
N ALA A 354 26.16 -19.58 0.00
CA ALA A 354 26.43 -18.29 -0.61
C ALA A 354 25.22 -17.35 -0.49
N ARG A 355 25.48 -16.07 -0.22
CA ARG A 355 24.55 -14.98 -0.49
C ARG A 355 24.86 -14.43 -1.87
N LEU A 356 23.93 -14.55 -2.78
CA LEU A 356 24.05 -14.08 -4.16
C LEU A 356 23.06 -12.94 -4.41
N THR A 357 23.45 -12.02 -5.29
CA THR A 357 22.51 -11.02 -5.80
C THR A 357 21.90 -11.48 -7.13
N TYR A 358 20.75 -10.96 -7.47
CA TYR A 358 20.12 -11.23 -8.78
C TYR A 358 21.08 -10.92 -9.94
N ASP A 359 21.79 -9.79 -9.88
CA ASP A 359 22.78 -9.38 -10.89
C ASP A 359 23.95 -10.36 -11.00
N GLN A 360 24.52 -10.80 -9.86
CA GLN A 360 25.60 -11.81 -9.85
C GLN A 360 25.14 -13.12 -10.51
N VAL A 361 23.91 -13.54 -10.24
CA VAL A 361 23.36 -14.75 -10.84
C VAL A 361 23.15 -14.59 -12.34
N ARG A 362 22.64 -13.44 -12.78
CA ARG A 362 22.54 -13.10 -14.22
C ARG A 362 23.91 -13.14 -14.88
N ASP A 363 24.90 -12.45 -14.30
CA ASP A 363 26.23 -12.34 -14.88
C ASP A 363 26.94 -13.71 -14.97
N MET A 364 26.74 -14.60 -13.96
CA MET A 364 27.24 -15.99 -14.03
C MET A 364 26.53 -16.86 -15.08
N LEU A 365 25.20 -16.75 -15.20
CA LEU A 365 24.40 -17.67 -16.01
C LEU A 365 24.26 -17.23 -17.47
N GLU A 366 24.15 -15.91 -17.72
CA GLU A 366 23.90 -15.34 -19.04
C GLU A 366 25.19 -14.80 -19.68
N HIS A 367 26.02 -14.08 -18.91
CA HIS A 367 27.25 -13.47 -19.43
C HIS A 367 28.48 -14.37 -19.24
N GLY A 368 28.41 -15.34 -18.32
CA GLY A 368 29.51 -16.26 -18.07
C GLY A 368 30.73 -15.59 -17.44
N ASP A 369 30.53 -14.58 -16.56
CA ASP A 369 31.58 -13.83 -15.90
C ASP A 369 32.60 -14.77 -15.24
N PRO A 370 33.89 -14.76 -15.68
CA PRO A 370 34.89 -15.72 -15.20
C PRO A 370 35.21 -15.58 -13.72
N GLU A 371 35.25 -14.38 -13.19
CA GLU A 371 35.61 -14.10 -11.79
C GLU A 371 34.49 -14.60 -10.86
N LEU A 372 33.23 -14.26 -11.17
CA LEU A 372 32.10 -14.74 -10.39
C LEU A 372 31.93 -16.26 -10.51
N CYS A 373 32.14 -16.84 -11.69
CA CYS A 373 32.07 -18.28 -11.91
C CYS A 373 33.15 -19.03 -11.12
N GLU A 374 34.39 -18.50 -11.00
CA GLU A 374 35.43 -19.08 -10.19
C GLU A 374 35.13 -18.94 -8.69
N ARG A 375 34.72 -17.74 -8.25
CA ARG A 375 34.38 -17.47 -6.85
C ARG A 375 33.28 -18.38 -6.33
N PHE A 376 32.25 -18.63 -7.12
CA PHE A 376 31.09 -19.41 -6.78
C PHE A 376 31.05 -20.81 -7.44
N ALA A 377 32.24 -21.33 -7.85
CA ALA A 377 32.32 -22.61 -8.54
C ALA A 377 31.65 -23.78 -7.82
N HIS A 378 31.61 -23.74 -6.47
CA HIS A 378 31.01 -24.78 -5.63
C HIS A 378 29.47 -24.83 -5.70
N VAL A 379 28.81 -23.74 -6.03
CA VAL A 379 27.32 -23.63 -6.16
C VAL A 379 26.86 -23.50 -7.59
N LEU A 380 27.73 -23.09 -8.51
CA LEU A 380 27.42 -22.85 -9.92
C LEU A 380 26.73 -24.03 -10.65
N PRO A 381 27.11 -25.31 -10.45
CA PRO A 381 26.40 -26.43 -11.06
C PRO A 381 24.90 -26.46 -10.68
N HIS A 382 24.59 -26.19 -9.40
CA HIS A 382 23.22 -26.19 -8.89
C HIS A 382 22.41 -24.98 -9.36
N LEU A 383 23.07 -23.83 -9.57
CA LEU A 383 22.45 -22.66 -10.20
C LEU A 383 22.06 -22.95 -11.67
N ARG A 384 22.93 -23.66 -12.41
CA ARG A 384 22.62 -24.10 -13.78
C ARG A 384 21.46 -25.09 -13.83
N ASP A 385 21.40 -26.03 -12.89
CA ASP A 385 20.28 -26.96 -12.73
C ASP A 385 18.98 -26.22 -12.39
N LEU A 386 19.05 -25.22 -11.51
CA LEU A 386 17.94 -24.36 -11.12
C LEU A 386 17.41 -23.53 -12.31
N HIS A 387 18.31 -22.94 -13.11
CA HIS A 387 17.95 -22.22 -14.33
C HIS A 387 17.32 -23.14 -15.38
N ALA A 388 17.81 -24.38 -15.50
CA ALA A 388 17.17 -25.36 -16.37
C ALA A 388 15.77 -25.74 -15.91
N LEU A 389 15.56 -25.90 -14.60
CA LEU A 389 14.22 -26.11 -14.02
C LEU A 389 13.32 -24.90 -14.26
N TYR A 390 13.82 -23.66 -14.00
CA TYR A 390 13.09 -22.42 -14.25
C TYR A 390 12.49 -22.37 -15.66
N LYS A 391 13.26 -22.66 -16.69
CA LYS A 391 12.78 -22.68 -18.10
C LYS A 391 11.61 -23.63 -18.31
N VAL A 392 11.64 -24.77 -17.62
CA VAL A 392 10.54 -25.75 -17.68
C VAL A 392 9.31 -25.29 -16.92
N LEU A 393 9.50 -24.64 -15.75
CA LEU A 393 8.40 -24.09 -14.95
C LEU A 393 7.75 -22.90 -15.66
N HIS A 394 8.55 -22.01 -16.23
CA HIS A 394 8.08 -20.86 -17.00
C HIS A 394 7.26 -21.32 -18.21
N ALA A 395 7.77 -22.25 -19.01
CA ALA A 395 7.00 -22.84 -20.10
C ALA A 395 5.73 -23.58 -19.63
N ALA A 396 5.71 -24.10 -18.40
CA ALA A 396 4.49 -24.68 -17.81
C ALA A 396 3.49 -23.59 -17.38
N ARG A 397 3.97 -22.42 -16.90
CA ARG A 397 3.17 -21.23 -16.59
C ARG A 397 2.49 -20.67 -17.84
N GLU A 398 3.23 -20.51 -18.94
CA GLU A 398 2.69 -20.08 -20.24
C GLU A 398 1.61 -21.06 -20.75
N ARG A 399 1.89 -22.37 -20.73
CA ARG A 399 0.88 -23.41 -21.14
C ARG A 399 -0.37 -23.42 -20.27
N ARG A 400 -0.27 -23.02 -19.01
CA ARG A 400 -1.40 -22.88 -18.08
C ARG A 400 -2.21 -21.62 -18.41
N GLY A 401 -1.61 -20.64 -19.11
CA GLY A 401 -2.22 -19.39 -19.49
C GLY A 401 -2.22 -18.37 -18.36
N ALA A 402 -1.25 -18.44 -17.44
CA ALA A 402 -1.06 -17.38 -16.44
C ALA A 402 -0.69 -16.07 -17.16
N ILE A 403 -1.31 -14.97 -16.74
CA ILE A 403 -1.06 -13.66 -17.33
C ILE A 403 0.26 -13.13 -16.78
N ASP A 404 1.10 -12.61 -17.66
CA ASP A 404 2.30 -11.85 -17.29
C ASP A 404 2.10 -10.41 -17.77
N PHE A 405 1.96 -9.49 -16.81
CA PHE A 405 1.86 -8.06 -17.12
C PHE A 405 3.26 -7.44 -16.96
N ASP A 406 3.72 -6.79 -18.01
CA ASP A 406 4.94 -6.01 -17.96
C ASP A 406 4.66 -4.71 -17.17
N SER A 407 4.98 -4.71 -15.89
CA SER A 407 4.98 -3.50 -15.06
C SER A 407 6.41 -3.06 -14.78
N VAL A 408 6.66 -1.77 -14.93
CA VAL A 408 7.95 -1.17 -14.57
C VAL A 408 7.85 -0.71 -13.11
N GLU A 409 8.63 -1.34 -12.25
CA GLU A 409 8.84 -0.86 -10.88
C GLU A 409 10.00 0.13 -10.88
N THR A 410 9.97 1.12 -9.99
CA THR A 410 11.03 2.13 -9.87
C THR A 410 11.71 2.05 -8.51
N LYS A 411 13.03 2.25 -8.50
CA LYS A 411 13.86 2.37 -7.29
C LYS A 411 14.39 3.81 -7.22
N PHE A 412 14.48 4.35 -6.02
CA PHE A 412 15.09 5.65 -5.76
C PHE A 412 16.55 5.48 -5.41
N ARG A 413 17.39 6.36 -5.95
CA ARG A 413 18.77 6.53 -5.51
C ARG A 413 18.87 7.87 -4.80
N PHE A 414 19.36 7.82 -3.56
CA PHE A 414 19.54 9.02 -2.73
C PHE A 414 20.97 9.52 -2.84
N ASP A 415 21.15 10.82 -2.68
CA ASP A 415 22.45 11.48 -2.55
C ASP A 415 22.97 11.40 -1.09
N ASP A 416 24.16 11.95 -0.85
CA ASP A 416 24.78 11.98 0.49
C ASP A 416 23.98 12.80 1.51
N ASN A 417 23.05 13.64 1.06
CA ASN A 417 22.17 14.46 1.91
C ASN A 417 20.81 13.78 2.15
N GLY A 418 20.60 12.57 1.63
CA GLY A 418 19.33 11.85 1.74
C GLY A 418 18.23 12.35 0.81
N LYS A 419 18.57 13.15 -0.22
CA LYS A 419 17.63 13.60 -1.25
C LYS A 419 17.63 12.69 -2.46
N VAL A 420 16.51 12.62 -3.16
CA VAL A 420 16.40 11.79 -4.38
C VAL A 420 17.29 12.37 -5.48
N ALA A 421 18.35 11.64 -5.81
CA ALA A 421 19.25 11.94 -6.92
C ALA A 421 18.72 11.44 -8.25
N GLU A 422 18.09 10.25 -8.28
CA GLU A 422 17.62 9.61 -9.50
C GLU A 422 16.47 8.63 -9.21
N VAL A 423 15.55 8.51 -10.16
CA VAL A 423 14.50 7.48 -10.18
C VAL A 423 14.85 6.50 -11.29
N ILE A 424 15.15 5.24 -10.93
CA ILE A 424 15.68 4.22 -11.83
C ILE A 424 14.65 3.11 -12.02
N PRO A 425 14.37 2.67 -13.25
CA PRO A 425 13.52 1.49 -13.46
C PRO A 425 14.22 0.22 -12.97
N LEU A 426 13.49 -0.65 -12.32
CA LEU A 426 13.97 -1.97 -11.90
C LEU A 426 13.86 -2.94 -13.07
N GLU A 427 15.01 -3.34 -13.64
CA GLU A 427 15.04 -4.33 -14.69
C GLU A 427 14.81 -5.74 -14.14
N ARG A 428 13.74 -6.41 -14.56
CA ARG A 428 13.44 -7.80 -14.21
C ARG A 428 14.06 -8.73 -15.24
N HIS A 429 15.11 -9.47 -14.86
CA HIS A 429 15.79 -10.47 -15.68
C HIS A 429 15.52 -11.92 -15.19
N ASP A 430 16.07 -12.92 -15.88
CA ASP A 430 15.79 -14.34 -15.64
C ASP A 430 16.08 -14.78 -14.19
N ALA A 431 17.05 -14.20 -13.50
CA ALA A 431 17.33 -14.56 -12.10
C ALA A 431 16.16 -14.20 -11.17
N HIS A 432 15.48 -13.06 -11.38
CA HIS A 432 14.28 -12.69 -10.62
C HIS A 432 13.13 -13.68 -10.88
N ARG A 433 12.87 -13.97 -12.16
CA ARG A 433 11.82 -14.91 -12.58
C ARG A 433 12.08 -16.34 -12.09
N MET A 434 13.35 -16.72 -12.01
CA MET A 434 13.77 -18.03 -11.52
C MET A 434 13.39 -18.24 -10.04
N ILE A 435 13.65 -17.25 -9.19
CA ILE A 435 13.26 -17.30 -7.77
C ILE A 435 11.75 -17.21 -7.64
N GLU A 436 11.09 -16.32 -8.39
CA GLU A 436 9.61 -16.23 -8.44
C GLU A 436 8.96 -17.59 -8.73
N GLU A 437 9.41 -18.33 -9.73
CA GLU A 437 8.87 -19.65 -10.06
C GLU A 437 9.14 -20.70 -8.95
N CYS A 438 10.27 -20.62 -8.25
CA CYS A 438 10.54 -21.46 -7.09
C CYS A 438 9.56 -21.18 -5.93
N MET A 439 9.32 -19.91 -5.65
CA MET A 439 8.40 -19.46 -4.60
C MET A 439 6.94 -19.81 -4.96
N LEU A 440 6.52 -19.60 -6.20
CA LEU A 440 5.21 -20.02 -6.70
C LEU A 440 5.01 -21.53 -6.55
N ALA A 441 6.01 -22.32 -6.90
CA ALA A 441 5.95 -23.78 -6.77
C ALA A 441 5.81 -24.20 -5.29
N ALA A 442 6.55 -23.59 -4.38
CA ALA A 442 6.48 -23.88 -2.94
C ALA A 442 5.11 -23.48 -2.36
N ASN A 443 4.60 -22.31 -2.70
CA ASN A 443 3.29 -21.80 -2.30
C ASN A 443 2.15 -22.74 -2.78
N VAL A 444 2.19 -23.18 -4.03
CA VAL A 444 1.25 -24.17 -4.58
C VAL A 444 1.37 -25.52 -3.88
N ALA A 445 2.59 -25.97 -3.58
CA ALA A 445 2.80 -27.23 -2.86
C ALA A 445 2.24 -27.16 -1.43
N ALA A 446 2.40 -26.03 -0.73
CA ALA A 446 1.86 -25.78 0.61
C ALA A 446 0.33 -25.80 0.59
N SER A 447 -0.31 -25.02 -0.30
CA SER A 447 -1.78 -24.98 -0.40
C SER A 447 -2.37 -26.36 -0.66
N ARG A 448 -1.81 -27.13 -1.60
CA ARG A 448 -2.23 -28.49 -1.91
C ARG A 448 -1.99 -29.48 -0.77
N HIS A 449 -0.92 -29.28 -0.01
CA HIS A 449 -0.64 -30.11 1.17
C HIS A 449 -1.71 -29.92 2.24
N LEU A 450 -2.05 -28.68 2.56
CA LEU A 450 -3.06 -28.29 3.55
C LEU A 450 -4.46 -28.79 3.13
N LEU A 451 -4.86 -28.58 1.88
CA LEU A 451 -6.15 -29.02 1.34
C LEU A 451 -6.28 -30.56 1.38
N ARG A 452 -5.24 -31.32 0.97
CA ARG A 452 -5.24 -32.77 1.02
C ARG A 452 -5.41 -33.32 2.44
N LYS A 453 -4.88 -32.59 3.42
CA LYS A 453 -4.99 -32.95 4.84
C LYS A 453 -6.25 -32.37 5.49
N ARG A 454 -7.03 -31.58 4.77
CA ARG A 454 -8.21 -30.84 5.28
C ARG A 454 -7.86 -29.98 6.49
N MET A 455 -6.67 -29.37 6.43
CA MET A 455 -6.15 -28.50 7.47
C MET A 455 -6.74 -27.10 7.31
N PRO A 456 -7.35 -26.49 8.35
CA PRO A 456 -7.73 -25.10 8.31
C PRO A 456 -6.49 -24.21 8.08
N ALA A 457 -6.57 -23.29 7.15
CA ALA A 457 -5.44 -22.40 6.79
C ALA A 457 -5.93 -21.12 6.13
N ILE A 458 -5.04 -20.16 5.98
CA ILE A 458 -5.27 -18.93 5.21
C ILE A 458 -4.79 -19.17 3.77
N PHE A 459 -5.64 -18.85 2.81
CA PHE A 459 -5.34 -18.92 1.38
C PHE A 459 -5.24 -17.52 0.77
N ARG A 460 -4.50 -17.39 -0.32
CA ARG A 460 -4.41 -16.18 -1.14
C ARG A 460 -5.30 -16.37 -2.36
N ASN A 461 -6.43 -15.71 -2.36
CA ASN A 461 -7.43 -15.81 -3.42
C ASN A 461 -7.35 -14.62 -4.37
N HIS A 462 -7.56 -14.88 -5.64
CA HIS A 462 -7.78 -13.87 -6.66
C HIS A 462 -8.99 -14.32 -7.48
N GLU A 463 -10.11 -13.64 -7.27
CA GLU A 463 -11.36 -13.96 -7.96
C GLU A 463 -11.35 -13.42 -9.40
N PRO A 464 -12.14 -14.01 -10.31
CA PRO A 464 -12.29 -13.45 -11.66
C PRO A 464 -12.92 -12.05 -11.61
N PRO A 465 -12.81 -11.24 -12.68
CA PRO A 465 -13.48 -9.95 -12.79
C PRO A 465 -14.98 -10.02 -12.52
N SER A 466 -15.55 -8.96 -11.93
CA SER A 466 -17.00 -8.83 -11.77
C SER A 466 -17.71 -8.72 -13.12
N GLU A 467 -19.00 -9.06 -13.16
CA GLU A 467 -19.80 -8.98 -14.39
C GLU A 467 -19.76 -7.57 -14.98
N GLU A 468 -19.90 -6.52 -14.15
CA GLU A 468 -19.83 -5.12 -14.56
C GLU A 468 -18.51 -4.77 -15.25
N LYS A 469 -17.38 -5.10 -14.60
CA LYS A 469 -16.05 -4.86 -15.16
C LYS A 469 -15.81 -5.64 -16.46
N LEU A 470 -16.42 -6.82 -16.58
CA LEU A 470 -16.33 -7.65 -17.78
C LEU A 470 -17.13 -7.05 -18.93
N GLU A 471 -18.31 -6.47 -18.67
CA GLU A 471 -19.10 -5.75 -19.66
C GLU A 471 -18.38 -4.52 -20.17
N ASP A 472 -17.81 -3.70 -19.27
CA ASP A 472 -17.01 -2.52 -19.65
C ASP A 472 -15.81 -2.90 -20.51
N LEU A 473 -15.11 -3.98 -20.13
CA LEU A 473 -13.98 -4.52 -20.89
C LEU A 473 -14.40 -4.97 -22.29
N GLN A 474 -15.54 -5.63 -22.42
CA GLN A 474 -16.06 -6.06 -23.74
C GLN A 474 -16.39 -4.89 -24.63
N GLN A 475 -17.02 -3.85 -24.10
CA GLN A 475 -17.34 -2.65 -24.86
C GLN A 475 -16.07 -1.96 -25.36
N PHE A 476 -15.08 -1.82 -24.48
CA PHE A 476 -13.78 -1.28 -24.86
C PHE A 476 -13.08 -2.09 -25.95
N LEU A 477 -12.99 -3.41 -25.81
CA LEU A 477 -12.37 -4.30 -26.81
C LEU A 477 -13.08 -4.26 -28.15
N ALA A 478 -14.42 -4.14 -28.15
CA ALA A 478 -15.21 -4.04 -29.37
C ALA A 478 -14.89 -2.78 -30.18
N GLU A 479 -14.60 -1.63 -29.53
CA GLU A 479 -14.13 -0.40 -30.21
C GLU A 479 -12.80 -0.59 -30.92
N LEU A 480 -11.93 -1.45 -30.37
CA LEU A 480 -10.62 -1.78 -30.96
C LEU A 480 -10.70 -2.93 -31.99
N GLY A 481 -11.90 -3.45 -32.25
CA GLY A 481 -12.11 -4.60 -33.11
C GLY A 481 -11.60 -5.92 -32.55
N LEU A 482 -11.41 -6.01 -31.23
CA LEU A 482 -10.96 -7.18 -30.49
C LEU A 482 -12.15 -7.86 -29.78
N ARG A 483 -11.97 -9.12 -29.40
CA ARG A 483 -12.95 -9.88 -28.63
C ARG A 483 -12.25 -10.77 -27.64
N LEU A 484 -12.73 -10.77 -26.39
CA LEU A 484 -12.31 -11.73 -25.38
C LEU A 484 -13.00 -13.07 -25.61
N GLY A 485 -12.26 -14.15 -25.64
CA GLY A 485 -12.77 -15.53 -25.73
C GLY A 485 -13.49 -15.97 -24.45
N GLY A 486 -14.11 -17.17 -24.47
CA GLY A 486 -14.65 -17.84 -23.28
C GLY A 486 -15.90 -17.24 -22.66
N MET A 487 -16.54 -16.25 -23.29
CA MET A 487 -17.73 -15.58 -22.75
C MET A 487 -18.90 -16.54 -22.49
N PRO A 488 -19.71 -16.36 -21.42
CA PRO A 488 -19.75 -15.24 -20.45
C PRO A 488 -18.75 -15.35 -19.27
N HIS A 489 -18.01 -16.44 -19.14
CA HIS A 489 -17.07 -16.66 -18.05
C HIS A 489 -15.67 -16.95 -18.62
N PRO A 490 -14.94 -15.90 -19.07
CA PRO A 490 -13.62 -16.06 -19.66
C PRO A 490 -12.63 -16.65 -18.65
N SER A 491 -11.82 -17.56 -19.10
CA SER A 491 -10.72 -18.11 -18.32
C SER A 491 -9.48 -17.21 -18.45
N VAL A 492 -8.51 -17.37 -17.55
CA VAL A 492 -7.23 -16.67 -17.61
C VAL A 492 -6.53 -16.85 -18.96
N LYS A 493 -6.68 -18.02 -19.55
CA LYS A 493 -6.11 -18.35 -20.86
C LYS A 493 -6.68 -17.49 -21.99
N ASP A 494 -7.97 -17.13 -21.91
CA ASP A 494 -8.60 -16.24 -22.92
C ASP A 494 -7.99 -14.84 -22.86
N TYR A 495 -7.61 -14.36 -21.67
CA TYR A 495 -6.88 -13.10 -21.46
C TYR A 495 -5.46 -13.16 -22.03
N ALA A 496 -4.74 -14.24 -21.73
CA ALA A 496 -3.38 -14.43 -22.25
C ALA A 496 -3.37 -14.53 -23.79
N GLU A 497 -4.32 -15.23 -24.39
CA GLU A 497 -4.49 -15.32 -25.83
C GLU A 497 -4.82 -13.95 -26.47
N LEU A 498 -5.63 -13.12 -25.79
CA LEU A 498 -5.93 -11.77 -26.24
C LEU A 498 -4.67 -10.86 -26.20
N LEU A 499 -3.88 -10.93 -25.11
CA LEU A 499 -2.62 -10.18 -25.01
C LEU A 499 -1.62 -10.59 -26.09
N GLU A 500 -1.49 -11.87 -26.39
CA GLU A 500 -0.59 -12.34 -27.47
C GLU A 500 -1.07 -11.86 -28.86
N GLN A 501 -2.41 -11.82 -29.09
CA GLN A 501 -2.96 -11.23 -30.34
C GLN A 501 -2.72 -9.73 -30.44
N ALA A 502 -2.64 -9.04 -29.29
CA ALA A 502 -2.45 -7.59 -29.23
C ALA A 502 -0.98 -7.16 -29.27
N LYS A 503 -0.03 -8.06 -29.09
CA LYS A 503 1.39 -7.81 -28.82
C LYS A 503 2.08 -6.86 -29.84
N ASP A 504 1.80 -7.02 -31.11
CA ASP A 504 2.40 -6.21 -32.18
C ASP A 504 1.57 -4.95 -32.51
N ARG A 505 0.53 -4.66 -31.76
CA ARG A 505 -0.33 -3.49 -31.99
C ARG A 505 0.25 -2.24 -31.34
N PRO A 506 0.08 -1.06 -31.96
CA PRO A 506 0.53 0.20 -31.36
C PRO A 506 -0.20 0.55 -30.06
N ASP A 507 -1.41 0.00 -29.85
CA ASP A 507 -2.25 0.18 -28.66
C ASP A 507 -2.11 -0.96 -27.62
N TYR A 508 -1.03 -1.77 -27.69
CA TYR A 508 -0.78 -2.89 -26.77
C TYR A 508 -0.81 -2.46 -25.30
N HIS A 509 -0.08 -1.39 -24.94
CA HIS A 509 -0.05 -0.89 -23.56
C HIS A 509 -1.41 -0.44 -23.05
N LEU A 510 -2.23 0.16 -23.92
CA LEU A 510 -3.61 0.53 -23.59
C LEU A 510 -4.41 -0.73 -23.26
N ILE A 511 -4.36 -1.76 -24.12
CA ILE A 511 -5.08 -3.01 -23.92
C ILE A 511 -4.63 -3.69 -22.63
N GLN A 512 -3.32 -3.80 -22.40
CA GLN A 512 -2.73 -4.37 -21.21
C GLN A 512 -3.21 -3.66 -19.92
N THR A 513 -3.20 -2.32 -19.93
CA THR A 513 -3.64 -1.51 -18.79
C THR A 513 -5.13 -1.71 -18.48
N VAL A 514 -5.99 -1.72 -19.51
CA VAL A 514 -7.42 -1.90 -19.30
C VAL A 514 -7.74 -3.32 -18.84
N LEU A 515 -7.06 -4.33 -19.38
CA LEU A 515 -7.15 -5.71 -18.91
C LEU A 515 -6.77 -5.82 -17.43
N LEU A 516 -5.64 -5.21 -17.02
CA LEU A 516 -5.19 -5.21 -15.61
C LEU A 516 -6.22 -4.55 -14.70
N ARG A 517 -6.78 -3.39 -15.09
CA ARG A 517 -7.80 -2.67 -14.32
C ARG A 517 -9.13 -3.43 -14.19
N SER A 518 -9.44 -4.31 -15.14
CA SER A 518 -10.62 -5.16 -15.06
C SER A 518 -10.51 -6.23 -13.98
N MET A 519 -9.27 -6.60 -13.57
CA MET A 519 -9.04 -7.65 -12.58
C MET A 519 -9.51 -7.24 -11.17
N MET A 520 -9.82 -8.25 -10.37
CA MET A 520 -10.05 -8.07 -8.93
C MET A 520 -8.73 -8.01 -8.17
N GLN A 521 -8.76 -7.46 -6.97
CA GLN A 521 -7.61 -7.52 -6.06
C GLN A 521 -7.50 -8.90 -5.41
N ALA A 522 -6.27 -9.40 -5.25
CA ALA A 522 -6.06 -10.61 -4.48
C ALA A 522 -6.24 -10.33 -2.98
N VAL A 523 -6.83 -11.26 -2.23
CA VAL A 523 -7.13 -11.14 -0.80
C VAL A 523 -6.79 -12.43 -0.06
N TYR A 524 -6.56 -12.32 1.24
CA TYR A 524 -6.48 -13.49 2.11
C TYR A 524 -7.87 -13.91 2.58
N ALA A 525 -8.09 -15.22 2.70
CA ALA A 525 -9.32 -15.79 3.26
C ALA A 525 -9.07 -17.20 3.81
N ALA A 526 -9.92 -17.65 4.73
CA ALA A 526 -9.85 -19.02 5.27
C ALA A 526 -10.40 -20.07 4.29
N GLU A 527 -11.17 -19.67 3.29
CA GLU A 527 -11.68 -20.53 2.23
C GLU A 527 -10.82 -20.40 0.97
N ASN A 528 -10.53 -21.53 0.31
CA ASN A 528 -9.82 -21.52 -0.97
C ASN A 528 -10.78 -21.29 -2.14
N LYS A 529 -10.59 -20.18 -2.86
CA LYS A 529 -11.32 -19.86 -4.10
C LYS A 529 -10.42 -19.93 -5.35
N GLY A 530 -9.15 -20.30 -5.18
CA GLY A 530 -8.17 -20.31 -6.25
C GLY A 530 -7.56 -18.94 -6.52
N HIS A 531 -6.69 -18.88 -7.53
CA HIS A 531 -6.01 -17.63 -7.93
C HIS A 531 -6.13 -17.45 -9.45
N PHE A 532 -7.08 -16.61 -9.86
CA PHE A 532 -7.41 -16.38 -11.27
C PHE A 532 -6.17 -15.93 -12.07
N GLY A 533 -5.52 -14.83 -11.73
CA GLY A 533 -4.39 -14.30 -12.52
C GLY A 533 -3.22 -15.29 -12.70
N LEU A 534 -3.01 -16.21 -11.74
CA LEU A 534 -1.99 -17.27 -11.83
C LEU A 534 -2.51 -18.56 -12.48
N ALA A 535 -3.80 -18.63 -12.82
CA ALA A 535 -4.48 -19.84 -13.31
C ALA A 535 -4.26 -21.06 -12.39
N LEU A 536 -4.45 -20.88 -11.07
CA LEU A 536 -4.23 -21.91 -10.04
C LEU A 536 -5.51 -22.21 -9.29
N ASP A 537 -5.80 -23.52 -9.10
CA ASP A 537 -6.97 -23.99 -8.33
C ASP A 537 -6.84 -23.75 -6.83
N ALA A 538 -5.60 -23.61 -6.33
CA ALA A 538 -5.30 -23.36 -4.93
C ALA A 538 -3.96 -22.66 -4.80
N TYR A 539 -3.95 -21.63 -3.95
CA TYR A 539 -2.75 -20.85 -3.69
C TYR A 539 -2.75 -20.35 -2.24
N THR A 540 -1.58 -20.33 -1.63
CA THR A 540 -1.36 -19.70 -0.33
C THR A 540 0.03 -19.11 -0.30
N HIS A 541 0.29 -18.20 0.60
CA HIS A 541 1.62 -17.70 0.87
C HIS A 541 2.28 -18.56 1.95
N PHE A 542 3.52 -18.98 1.69
CA PHE A 542 4.34 -19.84 2.57
C PHE A 542 5.78 -19.36 2.66
N THR A 543 6.22 -18.59 1.67
CA THR A 543 7.64 -18.36 1.39
C THR A 543 8.26 -17.12 2.05
N SER A 544 7.48 -16.31 2.80
CA SER A 544 8.00 -15.09 3.41
C SER A 544 7.45 -14.82 4.83
N PRO A 545 7.68 -15.72 5.81
CA PRO A 545 7.15 -15.57 7.17
C PRO A 545 7.84 -14.49 8.01
N ILE A 546 9.02 -13.99 7.60
CA ILE A 546 9.68 -12.86 8.27
C ILE A 546 8.87 -11.58 8.09
N ARG A 547 8.27 -11.41 6.92
CA ARG A 547 7.60 -10.17 6.53
C ARG A 547 6.09 -10.28 6.27
N ARG A 548 5.49 -11.47 6.36
CA ARG A 548 4.04 -11.66 6.18
C ARG A 548 3.46 -12.62 7.22
N TYR A 549 2.53 -12.14 8.02
CA TYR A 549 1.86 -12.95 9.05
C TYR A 549 1.07 -14.14 8.50
N PRO A 550 0.36 -14.09 7.36
CA PRO A 550 -0.29 -15.26 6.76
C PRO A 550 0.67 -16.42 6.48
N ASP A 551 1.90 -16.16 6.07
CA ASP A 551 2.94 -17.18 5.87
C ASP A 551 3.31 -17.86 7.18
N LEU A 552 3.47 -17.09 8.26
CA LEU A 552 3.68 -17.63 9.61
C LEU A 552 2.54 -18.57 10.04
N MET A 553 1.30 -18.20 9.75
CA MET A 553 0.13 -19.04 10.04
C MET A 553 0.13 -20.31 9.23
N VAL A 554 0.55 -20.28 7.96
CA VAL A 554 0.71 -21.46 7.11
C VAL A 554 1.83 -22.37 7.65
N HIS A 555 2.96 -21.81 8.12
CA HIS A 555 4.03 -22.55 8.79
C HIS A 555 3.49 -23.28 10.05
N ARG A 556 2.73 -22.60 10.89
CA ARG A 556 2.08 -23.21 12.08
C ARG A 556 1.15 -24.35 11.71
N ALA A 557 0.36 -24.19 10.65
CA ALA A 557 -0.54 -25.26 10.16
C ALA A 557 0.25 -26.47 9.65
N ILE A 558 1.33 -26.27 8.91
CA ILE A 558 2.22 -27.35 8.44
C ILE A 558 2.91 -28.01 9.63
N ARG A 559 3.46 -27.26 10.57
CA ARG A 559 4.11 -27.78 11.80
C ARG A 559 3.14 -28.63 12.61
N HIS A 560 1.90 -28.22 12.80
CA HIS A 560 0.86 -28.99 13.46
C HIS A 560 0.66 -30.38 12.80
N LEU A 561 0.68 -30.45 11.48
CA LEU A 561 0.61 -31.71 10.75
C LEU A 561 1.87 -32.56 10.89
N LEU A 562 3.05 -31.95 10.99
CA LEU A 562 4.33 -32.65 11.14
C LEU A 562 4.46 -33.33 12.51
N THR A 563 3.83 -32.78 13.58
CA THR A 563 3.75 -33.45 14.89
C THR A 563 2.83 -34.64 14.90
N GLY A 564 2.12 -34.94 13.80
CA GLY A 564 1.14 -36.03 13.70
C GLY A 564 -0.22 -35.70 14.32
N SER A 565 -0.45 -34.49 14.75
CA SER A 565 -1.71 -34.02 15.32
C SER A 565 -2.82 -33.94 14.27
N LYS A 566 -4.07 -34.10 14.71
CA LYS A 566 -5.21 -34.06 13.81
C LYS A 566 -5.62 -32.63 13.47
N PRO A 567 -6.12 -32.34 12.26
CA PRO A 567 -6.59 -30.98 11.88
C PRO A 567 -7.61 -30.36 12.85
N ALA A 568 -8.46 -31.21 13.48
CA ALA A 568 -9.46 -30.79 14.46
C ALA A 568 -8.86 -30.32 15.81
N GLU A 569 -7.59 -30.64 16.07
CA GLU A 569 -6.85 -30.25 17.28
C GLU A 569 -6.04 -28.94 17.06
N PHE A 570 -6.14 -28.32 15.90
CA PHE A 570 -5.47 -27.05 15.60
C PHE A 570 -6.08 -25.93 16.44
N SER A 571 -5.21 -25.06 16.97
CA SER A 571 -5.59 -24.02 17.93
C SER A 571 -6.52 -22.95 17.36
N TYR A 572 -6.59 -22.82 16.03
CA TYR A 572 -7.35 -21.77 15.36
C TYR A 572 -8.56 -22.35 14.63
N SER A 573 -9.75 -21.82 14.94
CA SER A 573 -10.99 -22.13 14.24
C SER A 573 -11.03 -21.44 12.87
N HIS A 574 -11.90 -21.93 11.98
CA HIS A 574 -12.12 -21.32 10.67
C HIS A 574 -12.52 -19.84 10.77
N THR A 575 -13.38 -19.47 11.74
CA THR A 575 -13.82 -18.08 11.98
C THR A 575 -12.64 -17.20 12.41
N GLN A 576 -11.77 -17.68 13.30
CA GLN A 576 -10.58 -16.92 13.71
C GLN A 576 -9.62 -16.71 12.53
N LEU A 577 -9.40 -17.74 11.71
CA LEU A 577 -8.57 -17.62 10.50
C LEU A 577 -9.16 -16.64 9.49
N GLN A 578 -10.49 -16.56 9.38
CA GLN A 578 -11.14 -15.58 8.51
C GLN A 578 -10.92 -14.14 8.99
N ILE A 579 -11.09 -13.89 10.29
CA ILE A 579 -10.81 -12.58 10.91
C ILE A 579 -9.35 -12.19 10.70
N MET A 580 -8.42 -13.13 10.91
CA MET A 580 -6.99 -12.89 10.69
C MET A 580 -6.69 -12.59 9.22
N ALA A 581 -7.32 -13.29 8.29
CA ALA A 581 -7.15 -13.07 6.86
C ALA A 581 -7.65 -11.69 6.41
N GLU A 582 -8.80 -11.26 6.92
CA GLU A 582 -9.36 -9.93 6.67
C GLU A 582 -8.45 -8.82 7.22
N HIS A 583 -7.95 -9.00 8.45
CA HIS A 583 -6.99 -8.10 9.08
C HIS A 583 -5.70 -8.00 8.26
N CYS A 584 -5.12 -9.12 7.84
CA CYS A 584 -3.91 -9.12 7.01
C CYS A 584 -4.13 -8.44 5.65
N SER A 585 -5.29 -8.66 5.02
CA SER A 585 -5.61 -8.00 3.75
C SER A 585 -5.81 -6.49 3.91
N ALA A 586 -6.37 -6.04 5.04
CA ALA A 586 -6.51 -4.62 5.34
C ALA A 586 -5.16 -3.94 5.58
N ASN A 587 -4.27 -4.60 6.36
CA ASN A 587 -2.93 -4.07 6.62
C ASN A 587 -2.01 -4.10 5.40
N GLU A 588 -2.14 -5.09 4.52
CA GLU A 588 -1.44 -5.11 3.23
C GLU A 588 -1.79 -3.87 2.39
N ARG A 589 -3.08 -3.56 2.25
CA ARG A 589 -3.51 -2.33 1.54
C ARG A 589 -3.02 -1.05 2.20
N ARG A 590 -3.08 -0.99 3.54
CA ARG A 590 -2.54 0.13 4.31
C ARG A 590 -1.04 0.33 4.06
N ALA A 591 -0.27 -0.75 4.04
CA ALA A 591 1.16 -0.74 3.75
C ALA A 591 1.45 -0.25 2.32
N ASP A 592 0.68 -0.76 1.33
CA ASP A 592 0.81 -0.34 -0.07
C ASP A 592 0.47 1.15 -0.26
N GLU A 593 -0.58 1.64 0.41
CA GLU A 593 -0.99 3.05 0.36
C GLU A 593 0.09 3.94 1.00
N ALA A 594 0.61 3.58 2.19
CA ALA A 594 1.65 4.33 2.87
C ALA A 594 2.95 4.40 2.04
N SER A 595 3.39 3.28 1.48
CA SER A 595 4.59 3.22 0.63
C SER A 595 4.43 4.05 -0.64
N ARG A 596 3.24 4.03 -1.25
CA ARG A 596 2.92 4.84 -2.44
C ARG A 596 2.91 6.32 -2.12
N ASP A 597 2.28 6.74 -1.02
CA ASP A 597 2.20 8.13 -0.60
C ASP A 597 3.60 8.72 -0.36
N SER A 598 4.49 7.95 0.29
CA SER A 598 5.90 8.34 0.46
C SER A 598 6.63 8.44 -0.88
N ALA A 599 6.46 7.45 -1.77
CA ALA A 599 7.09 7.45 -3.09
C ALA A 599 6.60 8.63 -3.97
N ASP A 600 5.30 8.95 -3.94
CA ASP A 600 4.72 10.06 -4.69
C ASP A 600 5.22 11.42 -4.16
N ALA A 601 5.37 11.57 -2.84
CA ALA A 601 5.96 12.76 -2.24
C ALA A 601 7.43 12.95 -2.66
N LEU A 602 8.24 11.89 -2.59
CA LEU A 602 9.63 11.91 -3.05
C LEU A 602 9.76 12.20 -4.56
N LYS A 603 8.83 11.70 -5.38
CA LYS A 603 8.76 12.08 -6.81
C LYS A 603 8.43 13.54 -7.00
N CYS A 604 7.55 14.13 -6.18
CA CYS A 604 7.28 15.56 -6.20
C CYS A 604 8.51 16.37 -5.80
N GLU A 605 9.22 16.01 -4.73
CA GLU A 605 10.46 16.66 -4.32
C GLU A 605 11.49 16.66 -5.46
N PHE A 606 11.71 15.49 -6.08
CA PHE A 606 12.62 15.33 -7.22
C PHE A 606 12.26 16.21 -8.42
N MET A 607 10.98 16.56 -8.59
CA MET A 607 10.49 17.35 -9.71
C MET A 607 10.57 18.88 -9.47
N LEU A 608 10.82 19.35 -8.25
CA LEU A 608 10.90 20.78 -7.94
C LEU A 608 11.96 21.49 -8.79
N ASP A 609 13.14 20.89 -8.93
CA ASP A 609 14.25 21.45 -9.70
C ASP A 609 14.06 21.32 -11.22
N LYS A 610 13.00 20.65 -11.67
CA LYS A 610 12.70 20.39 -13.08
C LYS A 610 11.56 21.24 -13.62
N VAL A 611 11.06 22.19 -12.84
CA VAL A 611 10.00 23.12 -13.29
C VAL A 611 10.50 23.92 -14.48
N GLY A 612 9.70 23.98 -15.54
CA GLY A 612 10.01 24.59 -16.82
C GLY A 612 10.71 23.71 -17.83
N GLN A 613 11.17 22.50 -17.45
CA GLN A 613 11.78 21.53 -18.37
C GLN A 613 10.70 20.80 -19.17
N VAL A 614 11.08 20.32 -20.36
CA VAL A 614 10.20 19.61 -21.30
C VAL A 614 10.63 18.15 -21.37
N PHE A 615 9.64 17.25 -21.31
CA PHE A 615 9.83 15.81 -21.33
C PHE A 615 8.89 15.15 -22.34
N GLU A 616 9.30 14.02 -22.87
CA GLU A 616 8.39 13.08 -23.51
C GLU A 616 7.66 12.27 -22.46
N GLY A 617 6.39 12.01 -22.64
CA GLY A 617 5.59 11.22 -21.71
C GLY A 617 4.53 10.37 -22.39
N LEU A 618 4.02 9.41 -21.64
CA LEU A 618 2.96 8.50 -22.04
C LEU A 618 1.68 8.83 -21.24
N ILE A 619 0.55 8.91 -21.91
CA ILE A 619 -0.73 9.07 -21.22
C ILE A 619 -1.09 7.75 -20.52
N VAL A 620 -1.03 7.72 -19.18
CA VAL A 620 -1.30 6.53 -18.35
C VAL A 620 -2.70 6.53 -17.74
N SER A 621 -3.40 7.67 -17.78
CA SER A 621 -4.83 7.73 -17.40
C SER A 621 -5.51 8.93 -18.04
N VAL A 622 -6.79 8.76 -18.38
CA VAL A 622 -7.65 9.81 -18.94
C VAL A 622 -8.89 9.93 -18.08
N ASN A 623 -9.17 11.14 -17.62
CA ASN A 623 -10.33 11.46 -16.80
C ASN A 623 -11.09 12.66 -17.36
N SER A 624 -12.29 12.94 -16.84
CA SER A 624 -13.13 14.08 -17.30
C SER A 624 -12.47 15.45 -17.05
N PHE A 625 -11.48 15.54 -16.15
CA PHE A 625 -10.79 16.78 -15.80
C PHE A 625 -9.37 16.87 -16.40
N GLY A 626 -8.84 15.85 -17.07
CA GLY A 626 -7.52 15.90 -17.71
C GLY A 626 -6.86 14.57 -17.96
N LEU A 627 -5.57 14.65 -18.31
CA LEU A 627 -4.71 13.52 -18.64
C LEU A 627 -3.65 13.35 -17.57
N PHE A 628 -3.45 12.13 -17.10
CA PHE A 628 -2.26 11.79 -16.33
C PHE A 628 -1.19 11.27 -17.29
N VAL A 629 -0.03 11.90 -17.22
CA VAL A 629 1.11 11.62 -18.11
C VAL A 629 2.29 11.16 -17.28
N GLU A 630 2.85 10.02 -17.60
CA GLU A 630 4.07 9.49 -17.02
C GLU A 630 5.25 9.86 -17.92
N LEU A 631 6.28 10.47 -17.36
CA LEU A 631 7.49 10.88 -18.06
C LEU A 631 8.35 9.67 -18.41
N ALA A 632 8.76 9.54 -19.68
CA ALA A 632 9.38 8.33 -20.21
C ALA A 632 10.73 7.98 -19.55
N ASP A 633 11.54 9.00 -19.20
CA ASP A 633 12.90 8.79 -18.72
C ASP A 633 13.01 8.68 -17.18
N ILE A 634 12.01 9.18 -16.47
CA ILE A 634 12.05 9.34 -15.00
C ILE A 634 10.84 8.75 -14.27
N TYR A 635 9.89 8.16 -15.00
CA TYR A 635 8.73 7.42 -14.44
C TYR A 635 7.92 8.19 -13.38
N VAL A 636 7.82 9.51 -13.56
CA VAL A 636 7.05 10.41 -12.71
C VAL A 636 5.77 10.77 -13.42
N THR A 637 4.65 10.66 -12.73
CA THR A 637 3.32 10.97 -13.27
C THR A 637 2.86 12.35 -12.83
N GLY A 638 2.33 13.14 -13.78
CA GLY A 638 1.73 14.45 -13.50
C GLY A 638 0.43 14.66 -14.28
N LEU A 639 -0.31 15.71 -13.95
CA LEU A 639 -1.61 16.05 -14.53
C LEU A 639 -1.47 17.13 -15.60
N VAL A 640 -1.94 16.87 -16.82
CA VAL A 640 -2.31 17.91 -17.77
C VAL A 640 -3.79 18.18 -17.60
N HIS A 641 -4.14 19.26 -16.92
CA HIS A 641 -5.55 19.63 -16.72
C HIS A 641 -6.24 19.91 -18.07
N ILE A 642 -7.53 19.61 -18.18
CA ILE A 642 -8.31 19.78 -19.43
C ILE A 642 -8.23 21.20 -19.98
N THR A 643 -8.11 22.22 -19.12
CA THR A 643 -7.95 23.63 -19.51
C THR A 643 -6.57 23.96 -20.07
N ALA A 644 -5.55 23.11 -19.82
CA ALA A 644 -4.19 23.22 -20.35
C ALA A 644 -4.00 22.46 -21.68
N LEU A 645 -5.02 21.76 -22.15
CA LEU A 645 -5.07 21.19 -23.49
C LEU A 645 -5.33 22.30 -24.51
N ASP A 646 -5.46 21.93 -25.77
CA ASP A 646 -5.74 22.89 -26.86
C ASP A 646 -7.01 23.74 -26.59
N ARG A 647 -7.14 24.90 -27.25
CA ARG A 647 -8.30 25.79 -27.15
C ARG A 647 -9.56 25.19 -27.77
N ASP A 648 -10.05 24.10 -27.17
CA ASP A 648 -11.27 23.40 -27.59
C ASP A 648 -12.07 22.94 -26.36
N TYR A 649 -13.31 22.53 -26.57
CA TYR A 649 -14.08 21.83 -25.56
C TYR A 649 -13.88 20.32 -25.74
N PHE A 650 -13.46 19.63 -24.67
CA PHE A 650 -13.17 18.20 -24.73
C PHE A 650 -14.26 17.37 -24.06
N HIS A 651 -14.74 16.38 -24.77
CA HIS A 651 -15.66 15.38 -24.28
C HIS A 651 -14.90 14.16 -23.79
N PHE A 652 -15.20 13.72 -22.55
CA PHE A 652 -14.63 12.51 -21.98
C PHE A 652 -15.46 11.30 -22.38
N ASP A 653 -14.78 10.31 -22.92
CA ASP A 653 -15.32 8.99 -23.24
C ASP A 653 -14.72 7.99 -22.25
N PRO A 654 -15.50 7.55 -21.22
CA PRO A 654 -15.00 6.65 -20.20
C PRO A 654 -14.70 5.23 -20.71
N ILE A 655 -15.40 4.78 -21.76
CA ILE A 655 -15.21 3.45 -22.37
C ILE A 655 -13.97 3.46 -23.27
N GLY A 656 -13.88 4.44 -24.15
CA GLY A 656 -12.74 4.61 -25.05
C GLY A 656 -11.48 5.18 -24.37
N HIS A 657 -11.51 5.48 -23.06
CA HIS A 657 -10.42 6.09 -22.30
C HIS A 657 -9.76 7.26 -23.06
N ARG A 658 -10.57 8.21 -23.53
CA ARG A 658 -10.11 9.35 -24.37
C ARG A 658 -10.83 10.65 -24.08
N LEU A 659 -10.11 11.75 -24.32
CA LEU A 659 -10.67 13.09 -24.44
C LEU A 659 -10.69 13.51 -25.92
N THR A 660 -11.87 13.86 -26.45
CA THR A 660 -12.03 14.26 -27.85
C THR A 660 -12.53 15.70 -27.96
N GLY A 661 -11.78 16.54 -28.69
CA GLY A 661 -12.13 17.94 -28.92
C GLY A 661 -13.31 18.08 -29.87
N GLU A 662 -14.30 18.86 -29.46
CA GLU A 662 -15.58 19.04 -30.18
C GLU A 662 -15.38 19.69 -31.59
N ARG A 663 -14.48 20.67 -31.67
CA ARG A 663 -14.26 21.41 -32.90
C ARG A 663 -13.05 20.89 -33.71
N SER A 664 -11.97 20.56 -33.01
CA SER A 664 -10.73 20.10 -33.63
C SER A 664 -10.78 18.64 -34.08
N GLY A 665 -11.63 17.84 -33.41
CA GLY A 665 -11.61 16.39 -33.58
C GLY A 665 -10.34 15.72 -33.03
N LYS A 666 -9.44 16.50 -32.39
CA LYS A 666 -8.21 15.97 -31.80
C LYS A 666 -8.56 15.10 -30.60
N ALA A 667 -8.05 13.89 -30.59
CA ALA A 667 -8.27 12.95 -29.51
C ALA A 667 -6.95 12.71 -28.77
N TYR A 668 -7.03 12.66 -27.43
CA TYR A 668 -5.96 12.22 -26.54
C TYR A 668 -6.42 10.92 -25.88
N ARG A 669 -5.68 9.85 -26.09
CA ARG A 669 -6.03 8.50 -25.64
C ARG A 669 -5.03 7.99 -24.63
N LEU A 670 -5.47 7.12 -23.78
CA LEU A 670 -4.57 6.33 -22.94
C LEU A 670 -3.56 5.60 -23.85
N GLY A 671 -2.25 5.65 -23.51
CA GLY A 671 -1.19 5.06 -24.31
C GLY A 671 -0.61 5.98 -25.41
N ASP A 672 -1.18 7.17 -25.66
CA ASP A 672 -0.59 8.12 -26.60
C ASP A 672 0.66 8.77 -25.99
N ARG A 673 1.68 9.02 -26.84
CA ARG A 673 2.87 9.78 -26.47
C ARG A 673 2.63 11.25 -26.70
N ILE A 674 3.02 12.06 -25.73
CA ILE A 674 2.91 13.53 -25.80
C ILE A 674 4.14 14.20 -25.19
N CYS A 675 4.49 15.40 -25.69
CA CYS A 675 5.50 16.23 -25.06
C CYS A 675 4.83 17.18 -24.06
N VAL A 676 5.35 17.20 -22.84
CA VAL A 676 4.83 18.04 -21.75
C VAL A 676 5.94 18.84 -21.10
N GLN A 677 5.58 20.04 -20.60
CA GLN A 677 6.45 20.87 -19.79
C GLN A 677 5.95 20.84 -18.35
N VAL A 678 6.86 20.73 -17.39
CA VAL A 678 6.54 20.84 -15.97
C VAL A 678 6.14 22.28 -15.67
N ALA A 679 4.88 22.50 -15.36
CA ALA A 679 4.33 23.83 -15.10
C ALA A 679 4.48 24.24 -13.64
N ALA A 680 4.14 23.33 -12.71
CA ALA A 680 4.22 23.55 -11.28
C ALA A 680 4.33 22.21 -10.55
N VAL A 681 4.94 22.26 -9.36
CA VAL A 681 4.97 21.16 -8.41
C VAL A 681 4.41 21.67 -7.09
N ASN A 682 3.40 21.01 -6.58
CA ASN A 682 2.79 21.33 -5.31
C ASN A 682 3.07 20.19 -4.32
N MET A 683 4.00 20.42 -3.38
CA MET A 683 4.40 19.45 -2.36
C MET A 683 3.25 19.15 -1.40
N ASP A 684 2.52 20.17 -0.96
CA ASP A 684 1.42 20.00 -0.01
C ASP A 684 0.28 19.15 -0.58
N GLU A 685 0.05 19.20 -1.91
CA GLU A 685 -0.96 18.41 -2.59
C GLU A 685 -0.40 17.14 -3.25
N ARG A 686 0.92 16.94 -3.19
CA ARG A 686 1.63 15.87 -3.91
C ARG A 686 1.21 15.79 -5.38
N LYS A 687 1.15 16.97 -6.03
CA LYS A 687 0.69 17.13 -7.41
C LYS A 687 1.77 17.74 -8.28
N ILE A 688 1.90 17.22 -9.47
CA ILE A 688 2.75 17.74 -10.51
C ILE A 688 1.85 18.15 -11.67
N ASP A 689 1.85 19.44 -11.99
CA ASP A 689 1.06 19.98 -13.09
C ASP A 689 1.92 20.10 -14.33
N PHE A 690 1.43 19.55 -15.41
CA PHE A 690 2.03 19.63 -16.74
C PHE A 690 1.18 20.49 -17.66
N VAL A 691 1.84 21.09 -18.67
CA VAL A 691 1.19 21.72 -19.81
C VAL A 691 1.74 21.10 -21.09
N LEU A 692 0.95 21.13 -22.17
CA LEU A 692 1.45 20.67 -23.47
C LEU A 692 2.60 21.54 -23.91
N ALA A 693 3.73 20.93 -24.27
CA ALA A 693 4.83 21.64 -24.93
C ALA A 693 4.43 21.85 -26.39
N ASP A 694 4.28 23.12 -26.80
CA ASP A 694 4.11 23.46 -28.23
C ASP A 694 5.32 22.90 -28.98
N GLY A 695 5.08 22.12 -30.04
CA GLY A 695 6.11 21.45 -30.86
C GLY A 695 7.07 22.37 -31.61
N ARG A 696 7.55 23.46 -30.98
CA ARG A 696 8.52 24.44 -31.52
C ARG A 696 9.87 24.44 -30.82
N GLY A 697 10.27 23.36 -30.22
CA GLY A 697 11.46 23.30 -29.38
C GLY A 697 12.47 22.21 -29.69
N GLN A 698 12.58 21.71 -30.93
CA GLN A 698 13.76 20.96 -31.43
C GLN A 698 13.84 21.03 -32.94
N GLU A 699 14.10 22.21 -33.53
CA GLU A 699 14.72 22.31 -34.84
C GLU A 699 16.24 22.36 -34.69
N ASP A 700 16.84 21.19 -34.89
CA ASP A 700 18.07 20.93 -35.59
C ASP A 700 19.16 22.05 -35.61
N GLU A 701 20.13 21.99 -34.70
CA GLU A 701 21.47 22.50 -34.96
C GLU A 701 22.29 21.51 -35.78
N GLY A 702 22.00 21.40 -37.03
CA GLY A 702 22.82 20.58 -37.91
C GLY A 702 22.27 20.47 -39.32
N VAL A 703 22.56 21.42 -40.15
CA VAL A 703 22.91 21.38 -41.56
C VAL A 703 22.48 22.67 -42.26
N ARG A 704 23.26 23.73 -42.11
CA ARG A 704 23.36 24.81 -43.13
C ARG A 704 24.55 24.53 -44.01
N ARG A 705 24.33 23.82 -45.11
CA ARG A 705 25.18 23.92 -46.33
C ARG A 705 24.32 23.82 -47.59
N GLY A 706 24.14 24.98 -48.21
CA GLY A 706 24.22 25.12 -49.68
C GLY A 706 22.99 24.76 -50.48
N SER A 707 22.19 25.75 -50.89
CA SER A 707 21.98 25.88 -52.32
C SER A 707 21.43 27.29 -52.66
N ARG A 708 22.26 28.11 -53.28
CA ARG A 708 21.85 29.25 -54.12
C ARG A 708 21.20 28.73 -55.39
N ARG A 709 20.01 29.28 -55.80
CA ARG A 709 19.83 29.85 -57.13
C ARG A 709 18.37 30.22 -57.49
N ARG A 710 18.27 31.49 -57.91
CA ARG A 710 17.38 32.06 -58.98
C ARG A 710 15.88 31.99 -58.76
N GLY A 711 15.11 33.06 -58.80
CA GLY A 711 15.25 34.35 -59.41
C GLY A 711 13.90 34.87 -59.89
N ARG A 712 13.75 36.17 -59.97
CA ARG A 712 12.85 37.04 -60.79
C ARG A 712 11.65 37.70 -60.04
N ASN A 713 11.92 38.95 -59.66
CA ASN A 713 11.32 40.19 -60.24
C ASN A 713 9.82 40.29 -60.42
N ARG A 714 9.25 41.26 -59.66
CA ARG A 714 8.62 42.47 -60.29
C ARG A 714 8.01 43.34 -59.15
N ASP A 715 8.64 44.51 -58.95
CA ASP A 715 8.16 45.91 -59.16
C ASP A 715 6.76 46.25 -58.63
N ARG A 716 6.65 47.19 -57.72
CA ARG A 716 6.51 48.62 -57.91
C ARG A 716 6.21 49.35 -56.63
N GLU A 717 7.04 50.34 -56.31
CA GLU A 717 6.76 51.77 -56.11
C GLU A 717 5.65 52.13 -55.12
N LYS A 718 5.79 53.07 -54.19
CA LYS A 718 6.49 54.37 -54.14
C LYS A 718 6.25 54.99 -52.75
N ARG A 719 7.36 55.72 -52.25
CA ARG A 719 7.34 57.04 -51.62
C ARG A 719 6.69 57.19 -50.23
N ARG A 720 7.25 57.90 -49.32
CA ARG A 720 8.21 59.01 -49.14
C ARG A 720 8.51 59.13 -47.61
N ALA A 721 9.70 59.32 -47.31
CA ALA A 721 10.52 60.45 -46.87
C ALA A 721 10.57 60.68 -45.35
N GLY A 722 11.78 60.65 -44.89
CA GLY A 722 12.46 60.89 -43.71
C GLY A 722 12.46 62.37 -43.15
N PRO A 723 13.40 62.86 -42.40
CA PRO A 723 14.72 62.38 -42.00
C PRO A 723 15.09 62.64 -40.51
N ALA A 724 16.18 61.96 -40.08
CA ALA A 724 17.34 62.39 -39.29
C ALA A 724 17.21 63.11 -37.95
N ARG A 725 17.95 62.71 -36.97
CA ARG A 725 19.23 63.22 -36.44
C ARG A 725 19.70 62.51 -35.19
N ASP A 726 20.93 62.03 -35.27
CA ASP A 726 22.13 62.20 -34.45
C ASP A 726 22.08 62.04 -32.92
N ALA A 727 22.88 61.08 -32.40
CA ALA A 727 24.17 61.32 -31.82
C ALA A 727 24.70 60.04 -31.09
N ALA A 728 25.96 59.73 -31.40
CA ALA A 728 26.80 58.74 -30.73
C ALA A 728 27.74 59.39 -29.71
N PRO A 729 28.75 58.68 -29.17
CA PRO A 729 28.86 58.16 -27.81
C PRO A 729 29.88 58.97 -26.94
N PRO A 730 30.37 58.50 -25.81
CA PRO A 730 31.74 57.99 -25.72
C PRO A 730 32.02 56.87 -24.71
N ARG A 731 32.89 55.97 -25.05
CA ARG A 731 34.17 55.40 -24.60
C ARG A 731 34.59 55.55 -23.14
N GLY A 732 35.28 54.50 -22.69
CA GLY A 732 36.30 54.37 -21.68
C GLY A 732 36.30 52.98 -21.04
N GLU A 733 37.14 51.96 -21.50
CA GLU A 733 38.48 51.60 -21.08
C GLU A 733 38.62 51.36 -19.56
N ALA A 734 39.14 50.20 -19.05
CA ALA A 734 40.35 49.42 -19.24
C ALA A 734 40.27 48.14 -18.42
N ALA A 735 40.57 46.97 -18.88
CA ALA A 735 41.85 46.21 -18.86
C ALA A 735 42.47 45.86 -17.50
N SER A 736 42.55 44.55 -17.21
CA SER A 736 43.78 43.79 -16.85
C SER A 736 43.44 42.35 -16.52
N ARG A 737 43.89 41.42 -17.35
CA ARG A 737 45.05 40.53 -17.30
C ARG A 737 45.16 39.64 -16.06
N ALA A 738 44.88 38.37 -16.28
CA ALA A 738 45.78 37.19 -16.33
C ALA A 738 46.27 36.59 -14.98
N ARG A 739 46.11 35.34 -14.78
CA ARG A 739 47.18 34.31 -14.76
C ARG A 739 46.63 32.92 -14.60
N ARG A 740 47.20 32.05 -15.45
CA ARG A 740 47.17 30.56 -15.36
C ARG A 740 47.97 30.12 -14.14
N GLY A 741 47.60 28.96 -13.59
CA GLY A 741 48.41 28.13 -12.70
C GLY A 741 47.96 26.69 -12.82
N GLU A 742 48.74 25.96 -13.61
CA GLU A 742 48.83 24.49 -13.60
C GLU A 742 49.52 24.03 -12.30
N TRP A 743 49.07 22.93 -11.70
CA TRP A 743 49.88 22.00 -10.90
C TRP A 743 49.06 20.71 -10.71
N SER A 744 49.41 19.69 -11.40
CA SER A 744 50.27 18.50 -11.22
C SER A 744 49.80 17.54 -10.13
N GLU A 745 49.55 16.31 -10.60
CA GLU A 745 49.35 15.04 -9.86
C GLU A 745 50.38 14.82 -8.75
N GLU A 746 49.90 14.33 -7.61
CA GLU A 746 50.75 13.49 -6.78
C GLU A 746 49.91 12.41 -6.09
N LYS A 747 50.33 11.17 -6.31
CA LYS A 747 49.84 9.94 -5.70
C LYS A 747 50.23 9.92 -4.22
N ALA A 748 49.31 9.58 -3.35
CA ALA A 748 49.64 8.91 -2.10
C ALA A 748 48.60 7.90 -1.69
N SER A 749 49.08 6.73 -1.39
CA SER A 749 48.50 5.45 -1.06
C SER A 749 47.85 5.36 0.31
N ALA A 750 46.83 4.50 0.38
CA ALA A 750 46.54 3.49 1.39
C ALA A 750 45.95 3.87 2.75
N THR A 751 44.88 3.13 3.04
CA THR A 751 44.33 2.67 4.32
C THR A 751 43.61 3.72 5.19
N ASP A 752 42.27 3.62 5.19
CA ASP A 752 41.61 3.18 6.40
C ASP A 752 40.13 2.81 6.06
N ARG A 753 39.75 1.64 6.50
CA ARG A 753 38.39 1.15 6.54
C ARG A 753 37.70 1.82 7.72
N ASP A 754 36.83 2.74 7.49
CA ASP A 754 35.82 3.14 8.48
C ASP A 754 34.43 2.78 8.01
N VAL A 755 33.85 1.88 8.76
CA VAL A 755 32.50 1.37 8.73
C VAL A 755 31.54 2.53 8.96
N TRP A 756 30.77 2.86 7.95
CA TRP A 756 29.68 3.81 8.05
C TRP A 756 28.55 3.19 8.87
N ARG A 757 28.28 3.74 10.06
CA ARG A 757 27.04 3.54 10.81
C ARG A 757 26.17 4.77 10.58
N PRO A 758 24.93 4.64 10.13
CA PRO A 758 24.01 5.76 10.15
C PRO A 758 23.69 6.12 11.60
N ALA A 759 23.84 7.39 11.93
CA ALA A 759 23.45 7.94 13.22
C ALA A 759 21.93 7.94 13.31
N VAL A 760 21.40 7.11 14.19
CA VAL A 760 20.04 7.22 14.68
C VAL A 760 20.04 8.28 15.78
N PRO A 761 19.25 9.35 15.72
CA PRO A 761 19.12 10.29 16.84
C PRO A 761 18.32 9.65 17.97
N GLY A 762 18.98 9.51 19.11
CA GLY A 762 18.38 9.62 20.42
C GLY A 762 17.63 8.44 21.00
N TRP A 763 18.31 7.39 21.35
CA TRP A 763 17.87 6.53 22.46
C TRP A 763 18.77 6.85 23.65
N GLY A 764 18.11 7.30 24.74
CA GLY A 764 18.75 7.79 25.94
C GLY A 764 19.73 6.79 26.53
N GLN A 765 20.91 7.28 26.84
CA GLN A 765 21.89 6.57 27.66
C GLN A 765 21.39 6.43 29.11
N PRO A 766 21.70 5.35 29.80
CA PRO A 766 21.36 5.19 31.19
C PRO A 766 22.21 6.14 32.07
N VAL A 767 21.51 6.85 32.95
CA VAL A 767 22.12 7.74 33.94
C VAL A 767 22.84 6.87 34.98
N GLU A 768 24.13 7.07 35.12
CA GLU A 768 24.95 6.52 36.22
C GLU A 768 24.43 6.95 37.57
N GLU A 769 24.17 5.97 38.45
CA GLU A 769 23.92 6.19 39.86
C GLU A 769 25.13 6.83 40.55
N ALA A 770 24.96 8.06 41.02
CA ALA A 770 25.87 8.66 42.02
C ALA A 770 25.33 8.38 43.39
N SER A 771 26.11 7.52 44.10
CA SER A 771 25.93 7.20 45.50
C SER A 771 26.16 8.43 46.41
N ALA A 772 25.23 8.74 47.34
CA ALA A 772 25.58 9.34 48.63
C ALA A 772 24.50 9.07 49.68
N ARG A 773 24.84 8.21 50.64
CA ARG A 773 24.76 8.20 52.09
C ARG A 773 23.71 9.14 52.74
N SER A 774 22.80 8.66 53.51
CA SER A 774 22.91 8.44 54.96
C SER A 774 21.55 8.45 55.70
N THR A 775 21.41 7.48 56.54
CA THR A 775 20.98 7.37 57.92
C THR A 775 19.49 7.44 58.33
N LYS A 776 19.06 6.29 58.91
CA LYS A 776 18.35 6.12 60.20
C LYS A 776 16.92 6.72 60.35
N GLU A 777 15.99 6.07 60.80
CA GLU A 777 15.68 5.20 61.91
C GLU A 777 14.15 4.98 62.02
N LYS A 778 13.78 3.86 62.43
CA LYS A 778 12.93 3.27 63.50
C LYS A 778 11.49 2.89 63.20
N LYS A 779 11.31 1.59 63.33
CA LYS A 779 10.41 0.87 64.27
C LYS A 779 8.90 1.29 64.25
N ALA A 780 7.95 0.41 64.21
CA ALA A 780 7.66 -0.81 64.92
C ALA A 780 6.26 -1.31 64.55
N GLY A 781 6.05 -2.58 64.66
CA GLY A 781 4.98 -3.31 65.28
C GLY A 781 3.75 -3.58 64.40
N GLY A 782 3.24 -4.73 64.25
CA GLY A 782 3.28 -5.93 65.04
C GLY A 782 1.94 -6.65 64.87
N LYS A 783 2.00 -7.98 64.77
CA LYS A 783 0.97 -8.98 65.09
C LYS A 783 -0.12 -9.34 64.11
N ASN A 784 0.04 -10.49 63.39
CA ASN A 784 -0.45 -11.82 63.81
C ASN A 784 -1.90 -11.93 64.30
N VAL A 785 -2.67 -12.80 63.58
CA VAL A 785 -3.53 -13.89 64.10
C VAL A 785 -4.20 -14.50 62.87
N SER A 786 -3.92 -15.61 62.31
CA SER A 786 -4.06 -17.06 62.54
C SER A 786 -5.50 -17.60 62.61
N ARG A 787 -5.68 -18.67 61.82
CA ARG A 787 -6.61 -19.83 62.03
C ARG A 787 -8.07 -19.64 61.53
N LYS A 788 -8.76 -20.64 60.99
CA LYS A 788 -8.65 -22.10 60.74
C LYS A 788 -9.93 -22.57 60.08
N ASN A 789 -9.81 -23.63 59.23
CA ASN A 789 -10.76 -24.75 59.05
C ASN A 789 -12.17 -24.44 58.51
N GLY A 790 -12.75 -25.19 57.67
CA GLY A 790 -12.62 -26.58 57.32
C GLY A 790 -13.79 -27.11 56.50
N ARG A 791 -13.58 -28.26 55.89
CA ARG A 791 -14.48 -29.36 55.60
C ARG A 791 -15.45 -29.26 54.37
N LYS A 792 -15.05 -29.99 53.34
CA LYS A 792 -15.68 -31.20 52.76
C LYS A 792 -17.16 -31.40 53.04
N VAL A 793 -17.97 -31.60 51.92
CA VAL A 793 -18.86 -32.75 51.81
C VAL A 793 -19.02 -33.07 50.31
N ALA A 794 -18.71 -34.32 49.99
CA ALA A 794 -19.07 -35.02 48.78
C ALA A 794 -20.45 -35.68 48.95
N LYS A 795 -21.23 -35.79 47.87
CA LYS A 795 -22.16 -36.90 47.69
C LYS A 795 -22.42 -37.22 46.22
N LYS A 796 -22.07 -38.46 45.92
CA LYS A 796 -22.49 -39.32 44.85
C LYS A 796 -24.01 -39.57 44.87
N VAL A 797 -24.60 -39.93 43.74
CA VAL A 797 -25.44 -41.14 43.49
C VAL A 797 -25.99 -41.08 42.06
N THR A 798 -25.56 -41.95 41.14
CA THR A 798 -26.07 -43.15 40.51
C THR A 798 -27.19 -42.96 39.47
N SER A 799 -26.93 -43.22 38.24
CA SER A 799 -27.30 -44.35 37.37
C SER A 799 -28.81 -44.64 37.19
N GLN A 800 -29.26 -44.66 35.94
CA GLN A 800 -30.06 -45.80 35.45
C GLN A 800 -30.02 -45.89 33.90
N ARG A 801 -30.04 -47.15 33.48
CA ARG A 801 -29.86 -47.72 32.12
C ARG A 801 -31.20 -47.84 31.40
N HIS A 802 -31.15 -47.69 30.03
CA HIS A 802 -31.73 -48.51 28.95
C HIS A 802 -33.19 -48.99 29.01
N PRO A 803 -33.86 -49.37 27.88
CA PRO A 803 -33.38 -50.01 26.65
C PRO A 803 -34.06 -49.61 25.30
N VAL A 804 -33.34 -49.80 24.21
CA VAL A 804 -33.58 -50.57 22.95
C VAL A 804 -35.05 -50.64 22.40
N HIS A 805 -35.22 -50.19 21.13
CA HIS A 805 -35.97 -51.02 20.15
C HIS A 805 -35.43 -50.85 18.72
N ARG A 806 -35.26 -51.99 18.08
CA ARG A 806 -34.92 -52.28 16.67
C ARG A 806 -36.13 -52.05 15.74
N GLY A 807 -35.84 -51.87 14.47
CA GLY A 807 -36.74 -52.09 13.33
C GLY A 807 -36.19 -51.35 12.12
N SER A 808 -35.48 -51.85 11.22
CA SER A 808 -35.53 -52.79 10.10
C SER A 808 -36.23 -52.21 8.83
N ARG A 809 -35.38 -52.11 7.74
CA ARG A 809 -35.71 -52.31 6.30
C ARG A 809 -36.64 -51.24 5.66
N SER A 810 -36.43 -50.77 4.43
CA SER A 810 -35.85 -51.31 3.17
C SER A 810 -35.86 -50.28 2.07
N ARG A 811 -34.89 -50.36 1.17
CA ARG A 811 -34.90 -50.14 -0.30
C ARG A 811 -35.86 -49.11 -0.92
N SER A 812 -35.33 -48.14 -1.59
CA SER A 812 -35.23 -48.07 -3.06
C SER A 812 -34.22 -46.97 -3.45
#